data_067643d96046146aa2dfdc7fdbdcc6c2
#
_entry.id   067643d96046146aa2dfdc7fdbdcc6c2
#
_cell.length_a   1.000
_cell.length_b   1.000
_cell.length_c   1.000
_cell.angle_alpha   90.00
_cell.angle_beta   90.00
_cell.angle_gamma   90.00
#
_symmetry.space_group_name_H-M   'P 1'
#
loop_
_entity.id
_entity.type
_entity.pdbx_description
1 polymer ?
#
loop_
_entity_poly.entity_id
_entity_poly.type
_entity_poly.pdbx_seq_one_letter_code
_entity_poly.pdbx_strand_id
1 'polypeptide(L)'
;MGIIGLLILIPLVAAVLCLLAPGRRVREAVVYVSAAVIIIASITLASAHLRGAGTYYRDSMPWLDWVCFAIDLLLAAYVAWRAVNARRMGVLALACIQAIAVCVLEFGVAHSVHVLRPVYIDTLGSIMVLIVGIIGSGIIVYACGYMRDFQHHQDELAAQGKESAPDRQPVFFAVMFAFLSAMFGLVLFNNLMWMLTMWEVTTVCSFFLIGYTKTAEATANSFRQIWMNMLGGIAFTLALIYMGSQMHTLELSTFVSRGGASASLAMLPLALLAFAALTKAAQMPFHTWLLGAMVAPTPTSALLHSSTMVKAGVFLLIRLSPLMGTYLATGGNTTVLNPVGISVMLVGATTFLVCSLIAISQSNAKRVLAYSTVANLGLIVTCAGIGTAAAVWAGVFLLIFHAVAKSLLFLCVGTAEHHIGSRDIESMDALVSRMPKLACLMALGICGMFVAPFGMLISKWAALGAFIDSGVLVLIVMMGFGSAATFFFWAKWLGKILCNVQDQDNLERDVHKSEWAALAVMAFGVVALAVALPCVSSTIVTPYVKRLVGGSMLAPSPSDLTIMAVSAVIVVIVPLIVALRAKKRSAAAEMPHLGGVGLSQTSFAGALGGEVSTAQRAWYMESIFDEKQLSRIGSIVCILIALAGIACSVGLSYVFINLMGSVI
;
A
#
# COMPACT_ATOMS: atom_id res chain seq x y z
N MET A 1 -7.68 3.63 26.73
CA MET A 1 -7.27 4.98 26.25
C MET A 1 -5.76 5.22 26.32
N GLY A 2 -5.06 4.92 27.43
CA GLY A 2 -3.62 5.24 27.56
C GLY A 2 -2.72 4.75 26.41
N ILE A 3 -2.86 3.49 25.98
CA ILE A 3 -2.02 2.91 24.88
C ILE A 3 -2.39 3.54 23.53
N ILE A 4 -3.64 3.90 23.29
CA ILE A 4 -4.08 4.58 22.06
C ILE A 4 -3.45 5.97 21.98
N GLY A 5 -3.53 6.72 23.08
CA GLY A 5 -2.85 8.01 23.20
C GLY A 5 -1.34 7.91 23.00
N LEU A 6 -0.71 6.88 23.56
CA LEU A 6 0.71 6.60 23.35
C LEU A 6 1.05 6.38 21.87
N LEU A 7 0.29 5.57 21.14
CA LEU A 7 0.53 5.30 19.71
C LEU A 7 0.39 6.53 18.82
N ILE A 8 -0.45 7.49 19.20
CA ILE A 8 -0.62 8.74 18.46
C ILE A 8 0.41 9.79 18.90
N LEU A 9 0.63 9.94 20.21
CA LEU A 9 1.46 11.02 20.74
C LEU A 9 2.97 10.73 20.65
N ILE A 10 3.41 9.48 20.87
CA ILE A 10 4.85 9.16 20.82
C ILE A 10 5.47 9.49 19.47
N PRO A 11 4.86 9.11 18.30
CA PRO A 11 5.42 9.53 17.03
C PRO A 11 5.44 11.05 16.85
N LEU A 12 4.44 11.79 17.35
CA LEU A 12 4.44 13.26 17.30
C LEU A 12 5.56 13.87 18.14
N VAL A 13 5.76 13.36 19.35
CA VAL A 13 6.89 13.78 20.21
C VAL A 13 8.22 13.46 19.54
N ALA A 14 8.35 12.26 18.96
CA ALA A 14 9.54 11.87 18.19
C ALA A 14 9.78 12.80 16.99
N ALA A 15 8.71 13.21 16.29
CA ALA A 15 8.80 14.17 15.18
C ALA A 15 9.40 15.51 15.65
N VAL A 16 8.90 16.06 16.75
CA VAL A 16 9.42 17.31 17.33
C VAL A 16 10.87 17.14 17.81
N LEU A 17 11.16 16.04 18.50
CA LEU A 17 12.54 15.77 18.97
C LEU A 17 13.52 15.59 17.81
N CYS A 18 13.12 15.00 16.69
CA CYS A 18 13.95 14.90 15.48
C CYS A 18 14.25 16.28 14.86
N LEU A 19 13.30 17.22 14.91
CA LEU A 19 13.50 18.59 14.44
C LEU A 19 14.47 19.36 15.35
N LEU A 20 14.36 19.17 16.65
CA LEU A 20 15.16 19.88 17.66
C LEU A 20 16.52 19.21 17.93
N ALA A 21 16.76 18.02 17.43
CA ALA A 21 17.99 17.27 17.68
C ALA A 21 19.23 18.02 17.18
N PRO A 22 20.20 18.37 18.09
CA PRO A 22 21.34 19.20 17.73
C PRO A 22 22.36 18.50 16.84
N GLY A 23 22.18 17.22 16.57
CA GLY A 23 23.08 16.45 15.75
C GLY A 23 22.54 15.09 15.37
N ARG A 24 23.20 14.46 14.41
CA ARG A 24 22.78 13.19 13.85
C ARG A 24 22.70 12.06 14.87
N ARG A 25 23.70 11.92 15.78
CA ARG A 25 23.71 10.85 16.80
C ARG A 25 22.50 10.94 17.73
N VAL A 26 22.12 12.15 18.14
CA VAL A 26 20.95 12.38 18.99
C VAL A 26 19.68 12.03 18.24
N ARG A 27 19.56 12.43 16.97
CA ARG A 27 18.42 12.08 16.12
C ARG A 27 18.29 10.58 15.92
N GLU A 28 19.37 9.86 15.62
CA GLU A 28 19.36 8.40 15.50
C GLU A 28 18.94 7.73 16.83
N ALA A 29 19.40 8.22 17.96
CA ALA A 29 18.98 7.72 19.28
C ALA A 29 17.47 7.92 19.50
N VAL A 30 16.92 9.10 19.16
CA VAL A 30 15.48 9.38 19.20
C VAL A 30 14.73 8.38 18.30
N VAL A 31 15.23 8.12 17.09
CA VAL A 31 14.61 7.15 16.16
C VAL A 31 14.57 5.77 16.76
N TYR A 32 15.68 5.24 17.27
CA TYR A 32 15.73 3.87 17.81
C TYR A 32 14.85 3.70 19.05
N VAL A 33 14.89 4.65 19.97
CA VAL A 33 14.05 4.60 21.20
C VAL A 33 12.58 4.69 20.83
N SER A 34 12.20 5.66 20.01
CA SER A 34 10.80 5.84 19.60
C SER A 34 10.28 4.63 18.82
N ALA A 35 11.07 4.07 17.90
CA ALA A 35 10.72 2.87 17.15
C ALA A 35 10.46 1.68 18.09
N ALA A 36 11.34 1.45 19.07
CA ALA A 36 11.17 0.38 20.05
C ALA A 36 9.88 0.56 20.87
N VAL A 37 9.61 1.76 21.36
CA VAL A 37 8.39 2.06 22.13
C VAL A 37 7.13 1.89 21.29
N ILE A 38 7.14 2.36 20.04
CA ILE A 38 5.99 2.20 19.11
C ILE A 38 5.73 0.71 18.85
N ILE A 39 6.76 -0.09 18.60
CA ILE A 39 6.63 -1.54 18.37
C ILE A 39 6.01 -2.22 19.59
N ILE A 40 6.55 -1.95 20.79
CA ILE A 40 6.05 -2.54 22.04
C ILE A 40 4.59 -2.13 22.27
N ALA A 41 4.25 -0.85 22.12
CA ALA A 41 2.88 -0.34 22.29
C ALA A 41 1.92 -0.98 21.27
N SER A 42 2.35 -1.17 20.01
CA SER A 42 1.56 -1.82 18.96
C SER A 42 1.29 -3.29 19.27
N ILE A 43 2.29 -4.03 19.73
CA ILE A 43 2.15 -5.43 20.13
C ILE A 43 1.23 -5.53 21.34
N THR A 44 1.38 -4.67 22.33
CA THR A 44 0.55 -4.64 23.54
C THR A 44 -0.91 -4.36 23.21
N LEU A 45 -1.20 -3.35 22.37
CA LEU A 45 -2.57 -3.08 21.93
C LEU A 45 -3.15 -4.26 21.15
N ALA A 46 -2.41 -4.79 20.21
CA ALA A 46 -2.86 -5.90 19.38
C ALA A 46 -3.11 -7.16 20.21
N SER A 47 -2.24 -7.52 21.17
CA SER A 47 -2.43 -8.69 22.02
C SER A 47 -3.74 -8.64 22.81
N ALA A 48 -4.21 -7.45 23.20
CA ALA A 48 -5.45 -7.25 23.91
C ALA A 48 -6.71 -7.34 23.02
N HIS A 49 -6.62 -6.95 21.76
CA HIS A 49 -7.80 -6.75 20.89
C HIS A 49 -7.87 -7.69 19.67
N LEU A 50 -6.78 -8.40 19.33
CA LEU A 50 -6.68 -9.17 18.09
C LEU A 50 -7.72 -10.29 17.98
N ARG A 51 -8.12 -10.90 19.11
CA ARG A 51 -9.10 -11.99 19.20
C ARG A 51 -10.47 -11.52 19.71
N GLY A 52 -10.60 -10.25 20.08
CA GLY A 52 -11.79 -9.67 20.68
C GLY A 52 -12.92 -9.41 19.69
N ALA A 53 -14.13 -9.18 20.22
CA ALA A 53 -15.30 -8.77 19.43
C ALA A 53 -15.24 -7.31 18.94
N GLY A 54 -14.19 -6.59 19.29
CA GLY A 54 -14.06 -5.16 19.10
C GLY A 54 -14.47 -4.38 20.35
N THR A 55 -13.74 -3.31 20.63
CA THR A 55 -13.96 -2.47 21.81
C THR A 55 -14.24 -1.04 21.38
N TYR A 56 -15.36 -0.49 21.83
CA TYR A 56 -15.73 0.91 21.68
C TYR A 56 -15.30 1.72 22.90
N TYR A 57 -14.68 2.86 22.66
CA TYR A 57 -14.40 3.84 23.69
C TYR A 57 -15.36 5.00 23.53
N ARG A 58 -16.03 5.36 24.65
CA ARG A 58 -17.13 6.33 24.68
C ARG A 58 -16.74 7.70 25.24
N ASP A 59 -15.45 7.93 25.41
CA ASP A 59 -14.99 9.20 25.96
C ASP A 59 -15.23 10.31 24.93
N SER A 60 -16.17 11.20 25.22
CA SER A 60 -16.40 12.39 24.43
C SER A 60 -15.24 13.39 24.65
N MET A 61 -14.63 13.83 23.58
CA MET A 61 -13.54 14.82 23.58
C MET A 61 -13.88 15.98 22.64
N PRO A 62 -14.85 16.86 23.00
CA PRO A 62 -15.29 17.92 22.09
C PRO A 62 -14.19 18.89 21.68
N TRP A 63 -13.17 19.07 22.54
CA TRP A 63 -12.01 19.88 22.21
C TRP A 63 -11.21 19.31 21.02
N LEU A 64 -11.24 17.99 20.82
CA LEU A 64 -10.51 17.34 19.73
C LEU A 64 -11.19 17.61 18.38
N ASP A 65 -12.51 17.79 18.33
CA ASP A 65 -13.22 18.19 17.11
C ASP A 65 -12.68 19.53 16.61
N TRP A 66 -12.55 20.51 17.52
CA TRP A 66 -11.97 21.82 17.19
C TRP A 66 -10.49 21.74 16.79
N VAL A 67 -9.72 20.86 17.42
CA VAL A 67 -8.32 20.64 17.03
C VAL A 67 -8.25 20.04 15.62
N CYS A 68 -9.07 19.03 15.31
CA CYS A 68 -9.14 18.44 13.97
C CYS A 68 -9.55 19.49 12.93
N PHE A 69 -10.58 20.26 13.19
CA PHE A 69 -11.02 21.35 12.32
C PHE A 69 -9.91 22.39 12.05
N ALA A 70 -9.21 22.80 13.10
CA ALA A 70 -8.08 23.73 12.96
C ALA A 70 -6.93 23.14 12.13
N ILE A 71 -6.62 21.84 12.33
CA ILE A 71 -5.61 21.14 11.52
C ILE A 71 -6.03 21.11 10.05
N ASP A 72 -7.29 20.77 9.74
CA ASP A 72 -7.78 20.70 8.37
C ASP A 72 -7.68 22.05 7.65
N LEU A 73 -8.03 23.14 8.33
CA LEU A 73 -7.88 24.50 7.77
C LEU A 73 -6.41 24.90 7.61
N LEU A 74 -5.54 24.57 8.55
CA LEU A 74 -4.10 24.83 8.43
C LEU A 74 -3.47 24.04 7.27
N LEU A 75 -3.87 22.78 7.08
CA LEU A 75 -3.40 21.97 5.96
C LEU A 75 -3.89 22.55 4.63
N ALA A 76 -5.16 22.92 4.53
CA ALA A 76 -5.72 23.54 3.33
C ALA A 76 -5.02 24.89 3.02
N ALA A 77 -4.80 25.73 4.03
CA ALA A 77 -4.07 27.00 3.88
C ALA A 77 -2.62 26.78 3.44
N TYR A 78 -1.94 25.80 4.02
CA TYR A 78 -0.57 25.42 3.63
C TYR A 78 -0.52 24.97 2.16
N VAL A 79 -1.42 24.07 1.76
CA VAL A 79 -1.50 23.58 0.37
C VAL A 79 -1.82 24.73 -0.60
N ALA A 80 -2.76 25.62 -0.24
CA ALA A 80 -3.08 26.81 -1.03
C ALA A 80 -1.87 27.73 -1.20
N TRP A 81 -1.15 28.01 -0.12
CA TRP A 81 0.08 28.82 -0.18
C TRP A 81 1.14 28.19 -1.10
N ARG A 82 1.35 26.86 -0.97
CA ARG A 82 2.29 26.13 -1.83
C ARG A 82 1.86 26.14 -3.30
N ALA A 83 0.56 26.03 -3.56
CA ALA A 83 -0.01 26.04 -4.91
C ALA A 83 0.17 27.42 -5.59
N VAL A 84 -0.04 28.52 -4.85
CA VAL A 84 0.20 29.88 -5.35
C VAL A 84 1.68 30.06 -5.70
N ASN A 85 2.60 29.69 -4.80
CA ASN A 85 4.03 29.82 -5.02
C ASN A 85 4.53 28.99 -6.20
N ALA A 86 3.91 27.83 -6.46
CA ALA A 86 4.24 26.97 -7.59
C ALA A 86 3.39 27.25 -8.85
N ARG A 87 2.54 28.27 -8.84
CA ARG A 87 1.60 28.64 -9.93
C ARG A 87 0.69 27.47 -10.36
N ARG A 88 0.25 26.62 -9.42
CA ARG A 88 -0.62 25.45 -9.66
C ARG A 88 -2.07 25.76 -9.32
N MET A 89 -2.76 26.55 -10.15
CA MET A 89 -4.11 27.07 -9.87
C MET A 89 -5.15 25.97 -9.67
N GLY A 90 -5.04 24.81 -10.33
CA GLY A 90 -5.95 23.67 -10.10
C GLY A 90 -5.88 23.13 -8.67
N VAL A 91 -4.67 23.02 -8.08
CA VAL A 91 -4.49 22.60 -6.69
C VAL A 91 -5.01 23.67 -5.73
N LEU A 92 -4.81 24.95 -6.05
CA LEU A 92 -5.37 26.06 -5.25
C LEU A 92 -6.91 25.98 -5.20
N ALA A 93 -7.56 25.78 -6.36
CA ALA A 93 -9.00 25.66 -6.42
C ALA A 93 -9.52 24.50 -5.57
N LEU A 94 -8.86 23.32 -5.64
CA LEU A 94 -9.23 22.17 -4.81
C LEU A 94 -9.02 22.45 -3.32
N ALA A 95 -7.94 23.14 -2.93
CA ALA A 95 -7.70 23.50 -1.54
C ALA A 95 -8.77 24.45 -0.99
N CYS A 96 -9.21 25.42 -1.80
CA CYS A 96 -10.32 26.30 -1.43
C CYS A 96 -11.65 25.53 -1.32
N ILE A 97 -11.95 24.64 -2.27
CA ILE A 97 -13.15 23.78 -2.22
C ILE A 97 -13.15 22.91 -0.97
N GLN A 98 -12.02 22.27 -0.64
CA GLN A 98 -11.87 21.45 0.55
C GLN A 98 -12.08 22.27 1.82
N ALA A 99 -11.47 23.47 1.92
CA ALA A 99 -11.65 24.34 3.08
C ALA A 99 -13.13 24.76 3.27
N ILE A 100 -13.81 25.14 2.18
CA ILE A 100 -15.24 25.47 2.21
C ILE A 100 -16.07 24.25 2.64
N ALA A 101 -15.80 23.08 2.07
CA ALA A 101 -16.53 21.85 2.40
C ALA A 101 -16.36 21.45 3.88
N VAL A 102 -15.15 21.57 4.43
CA VAL A 102 -14.87 21.33 5.85
C VAL A 102 -15.61 22.36 6.74
N CYS A 103 -15.65 23.63 6.37
CA CYS A 103 -16.44 24.63 7.09
C CYS A 103 -17.95 24.32 7.04
N VAL A 104 -18.48 23.91 5.88
CA VAL A 104 -19.89 23.49 5.77
C VAL A 104 -20.18 22.25 6.62
N LEU A 105 -19.26 21.28 6.66
CA LEU A 105 -19.38 20.10 7.51
C LEU A 105 -19.44 20.50 8.99
N GLU A 106 -18.49 21.31 9.46
CA GLU A 106 -18.39 21.69 10.88
C GLU A 106 -19.58 22.53 11.34
N PHE A 107 -19.86 23.66 10.66
CA PHE A 107 -20.89 24.60 11.08
C PHE A 107 -22.30 24.21 10.65
N GLY A 108 -22.45 23.46 9.55
CA GLY A 108 -23.76 23.09 9.02
C GLY A 108 -24.30 21.78 9.52
N VAL A 109 -23.43 20.81 9.87
CA VAL A 109 -23.84 19.42 10.10
C VAL A 109 -23.33 18.86 11.42
N ALA A 110 -22.05 19.04 11.75
CA ALA A 110 -21.42 18.37 12.87
C ALA A 110 -22.08 18.68 14.22
N HIS A 111 -22.52 19.93 14.41
CA HIS A 111 -23.20 20.36 15.65
C HIS A 111 -24.55 19.67 15.91
N SER A 112 -25.19 19.14 14.88
CA SER A 112 -26.45 18.41 14.98
C SER A 112 -26.29 16.91 15.22
N VAL A 113 -25.08 16.37 15.14
CA VAL A 113 -24.82 14.94 15.23
C VAL A 113 -23.88 14.63 16.39
N HIS A 114 -24.36 13.89 17.38
CA HIS A 114 -23.52 13.45 18.50
C HIS A 114 -22.83 12.12 18.20
N VAL A 115 -21.49 12.14 18.22
CA VAL A 115 -20.65 10.95 18.11
C VAL A 115 -20.46 10.33 19.49
N LEU A 116 -21.07 9.17 19.72
CA LEU A 116 -21.03 8.48 21.01
C LEU A 116 -19.83 7.55 21.16
N ARG A 117 -19.25 7.09 20.05
CA ARG A 117 -18.22 6.06 20.01
C ARG A 117 -17.07 6.50 19.08
N PRO A 118 -16.28 7.50 19.47
CA PRO A 118 -15.28 8.10 18.57
C PRO A 118 -14.12 7.17 18.22
N VAL A 119 -13.82 6.17 19.04
CA VAL A 119 -12.73 5.22 18.83
C VAL A 119 -13.27 3.78 18.84
N TYR A 120 -12.82 2.98 17.87
CA TYR A 120 -13.18 1.58 17.75
C TYR A 120 -11.97 0.74 17.41
N ILE A 121 -11.68 -0.26 18.22
CA ILE A 121 -10.56 -1.18 18.03
C ILE A 121 -11.11 -2.58 17.86
N ASP A 122 -10.87 -3.17 16.71
CA ASP A 122 -11.18 -4.55 16.38
C ASP A 122 -9.95 -5.29 15.83
N THR A 123 -10.18 -6.48 15.31
CA THR A 123 -9.15 -7.32 14.72
C THR A 123 -8.46 -6.65 13.52
N LEU A 124 -9.20 -6.01 12.60
CA LEU A 124 -8.60 -5.34 11.44
C LEU A 124 -7.80 -4.11 11.85
N GLY A 125 -8.33 -3.28 12.76
CA GLY A 125 -7.61 -2.17 13.35
C GLY A 125 -6.32 -2.63 14.04
N SER A 126 -6.36 -3.72 14.79
CA SER A 126 -5.19 -4.31 15.46
C SER A 126 -4.15 -4.84 14.47
N ILE A 127 -4.58 -5.49 13.38
CA ILE A 127 -3.69 -5.91 12.28
C ILE A 127 -3.01 -4.69 11.65
N MET A 128 -3.76 -3.63 11.37
CA MET A 128 -3.21 -2.40 10.82
C MET A 128 -2.23 -1.71 11.78
N VAL A 129 -2.53 -1.70 13.08
CA VAL A 129 -1.62 -1.17 14.11
C VAL A 129 -0.29 -1.95 14.12
N LEU A 130 -0.32 -3.28 13.99
CA LEU A 130 0.91 -4.08 13.87
C LEU A 130 1.68 -3.76 12.58
N ILE A 131 0.99 -3.62 11.45
CA ILE A 131 1.61 -3.26 10.16
C ILE A 131 2.28 -1.89 10.26
N VAL A 132 1.57 -0.87 10.72
CA VAL A 132 2.09 0.49 10.86
C VAL A 132 3.21 0.55 11.91
N GLY A 133 3.01 -0.10 13.06
CA GLY A 133 3.96 -0.06 14.19
C GLY A 133 5.25 -0.81 13.91
N ILE A 134 5.20 -2.04 13.42
CA ILE A 134 6.40 -2.86 13.19
C ILE A 134 7.08 -2.48 11.87
N ILE A 135 6.33 -2.48 10.76
CA ILE A 135 6.91 -2.23 9.45
C ILE A 135 7.29 -0.75 9.32
N GLY A 136 6.39 0.17 9.71
CA GLY A 136 6.65 1.60 9.63
C GLY A 136 7.86 2.02 10.48
N SER A 137 7.95 1.56 11.73
CA SER A 137 9.13 1.81 12.59
C SER A 137 10.40 1.17 12.02
N GLY A 138 10.32 -0.05 11.50
CA GLY A 138 11.45 -0.71 10.84
C GLY A 138 11.98 0.07 9.64
N ILE A 139 11.09 0.67 8.83
CA ILE A 139 11.48 1.53 7.70
C ILE A 139 12.17 2.81 8.19
N ILE A 140 11.72 3.42 9.29
CA ILE A 140 12.38 4.62 9.86
C ILE A 140 13.76 4.26 10.41
N VAL A 141 13.92 3.10 11.05
CA VAL A 141 15.24 2.59 11.48
C VAL A 141 16.17 2.35 10.28
N TYR A 142 15.66 1.73 9.21
CA TYR A 142 16.39 1.58 7.95
C TYR A 142 16.86 2.92 7.40
N ALA A 143 15.99 3.93 7.45
CA ALA A 143 16.29 5.27 6.93
C ALA A 143 17.51 5.93 7.61
N CYS A 144 17.89 5.52 8.83
CA CYS A 144 19.09 6.06 9.48
C CYS A 144 20.39 5.75 8.69
N GLY A 145 20.54 4.53 8.20
CA GLY A 145 21.65 4.14 7.32
C GLY A 145 21.51 4.74 5.93
N TYR A 146 20.37 4.47 5.28
CA TYR A 146 20.08 4.90 3.92
C TYR A 146 20.27 6.40 3.69
N MET A 147 19.75 7.27 4.57
CA MET A 147 19.83 8.72 4.41
C MET A 147 21.26 9.25 4.61
N ARG A 148 22.14 8.47 5.26
CA ARG A 148 23.56 8.77 5.36
C ARG A 148 24.24 8.70 4.00
N ASP A 149 24.07 7.57 3.33
CA ASP A 149 24.67 7.33 2.02
C ASP A 149 24.03 8.22 0.96
N PHE A 150 22.71 8.42 1.07
CA PHE A 150 21.98 9.35 0.21
C PHE A 150 22.56 10.77 0.29
N GLN A 151 22.80 11.31 1.51
CA GLN A 151 23.34 12.64 1.65
C GLN A 151 24.78 12.74 1.15
N HIS A 152 25.62 11.73 1.45
CA HIS A 152 26.99 11.67 0.94
C HIS A 152 27.01 11.74 -0.59
N HIS A 153 26.14 10.99 -1.26
CA HIS A 153 26.01 11.04 -2.73
C HIS A 153 25.53 12.43 -3.22
N GLN A 154 24.60 13.08 -2.50
CA GLN A 154 24.17 14.44 -2.84
C GLN A 154 25.31 15.45 -2.71
N ASP A 155 26.14 15.33 -1.68
CA ASP A 155 27.30 16.19 -1.46
C ASP A 155 28.36 15.99 -2.56
N GLU A 156 28.57 14.77 -3.05
CA GLU A 156 29.41 14.47 -4.20
C GLU A 156 28.88 15.11 -5.50
N LEU A 157 27.56 15.05 -5.73
CA LEU A 157 26.93 15.71 -6.88
C LEU A 157 27.10 17.23 -6.81
N ALA A 158 26.94 17.83 -5.62
CA ALA A 158 27.18 19.24 -5.39
C ALA A 158 28.64 19.65 -5.68
N ALA A 159 29.61 18.82 -5.24
CA ALA A 159 31.03 19.04 -5.52
C ALA A 159 31.37 18.97 -7.02
N GLN A 160 30.57 18.23 -7.79
CA GLN A 160 30.67 18.15 -9.28
C GLN A 160 29.91 19.28 -9.99
N GLY A 161 29.28 20.21 -9.26
CA GLY A 161 28.47 21.29 -9.84
C GLY A 161 27.14 20.82 -10.43
N LYS A 162 26.67 19.62 -10.06
CA LYS A 162 25.37 19.07 -10.49
C LYS A 162 24.26 19.46 -9.50
N GLU A 163 23.00 19.39 -9.97
CA GLU A 163 21.84 19.64 -9.11
C GLU A 163 21.81 18.63 -7.95
N SER A 164 21.82 19.13 -6.71
CA SER A 164 21.84 18.31 -5.50
C SER A 164 20.75 18.73 -4.52
N ALA A 165 20.29 17.78 -3.70
CA ALA A 165 19.31 18.05 -2.67
C ALA A 165 19.99 18.61 -1.39
N PRO A 166 19.45 19.67 -0.77
CA PRO A 166 19.97 20.18 0.51
C PRO A 166 19.73 19.18 1.64
N ASP A 167 20.59 19.17 2.67
CA ASP A 167 20.39 18.35 3.86
C ASP A 167 19.17 18.82 4.66
N ARG A 168 18.14 18.01 4.68
CA ARG A 168 16.90 18.22 5.42
C ARG A 168 16.47 16.96 6.17
N GLN A 169 17.43 16.14 6.57
CA GLN A 169 17.16 14.92 7.32
C GLN A 169 16.30 15.14 8.57
N PRO A 170 16.47 16.22 9.39
CA PRO A 170 15.58 16.45 10.52
C PRO A 170 14.10 16.52 10.13
N VAL A 171 13.80 17.26 9.07
CA VAL A 171 12.42 17.36 8.53
C VAL A 171 11.94 16.03 7.96
N PHE A 172 12.81 15.28 7.29
CA PHE A 172 12.48 13.96 6.75
C PHE A 172 11.99 13.00 7.84
N PHE A 173 12.76 12.84 8.92
CA PHE A 173 12.38 11.97 10.03
C PHE A 173 11.14 12.49 10.77
N ALA A 174 11.03 13.79 10.97
CA ALA A 174 9.86 14.39 11.59
C ALA A 174 8.58 14.09 10.81
N VAL A 175 8.61 14.27 9.48
CA VAL A 175 7.45 13.97 8.62
C VAL A 175 7.13 12.47 8.60
N MET A 176 8.15 11.59 8.61
CA MET A 176 7.92 10.14 8.70
C MET A 176 7.21 9.76 10.02
N PHE A 177 7.62 10.31 11.16
CA PHE A 177 6.94 10.07 12.44
C PHE A 177 5.54 10.67 12.48
N ALA A 178 5.35 11.89 11.99
CA ALA A 178 4.03 12.51 11.87
C ALA A 178 3.09 11.63 10.99
N PHE A 179 3.64 11.04 9.95
CA PHE A 179 2.91 10.10 9.10
C PHE A 179 2.45 8.85 9.86
N LEU A 180 3.32 8.24 10.69
CA LEU A 180 2.93 7.09 11.52
C LEU A 180 1.83 7.46 12.52
N SER A 181 1.94 8.63 13.17
CA SER A 181 0.90 9.13 14.08
C SER A 181 -0.46 9.25 13.39
N ALA A 182 -0.48 9.89 12.21
CA ALA A 182 -1.70 10.03 11.42
C ALA A 182 -2.29 8.67 11.01
N MET A 183 -1.45 7.70 10.66
CA MET A 183 -1.91 6.35 10.33
C MET A 183 -2.50 5.61 11.53
N PHE A 184 -1.94 5.76 12.74
CA PHE A 184 -2.54 5.19 13.94
C PHE A 184 -3.91 5.82 14.23
N GLY A 185 -4.03 7.14 14.14
CA GLY A 185 -5.32 7.81 14.28
C GLY A 185 -6.33 7.30 13.24
N LEU A 186 -5.94 7.24 11.97
CA LEU A 186 -6.81 6.80 10.87
C LEU A 186 -7.39 5.39 11.09
N VAL A 187 -6.59 4.43 11.58
CA VAL A 187 -7.04 3.04 11.75
C VAL A 187 -7.80 2.80 13.06
N LEU A 188 -7.66 3.68 14.06
CA LEU A 188 -8.29 3.54 15.37
C LEU A 188 -9.54 4.41 15.55
N PHE A 189 -9.69 5.49 14.78
CA PHE A 189 -10.84 6.36 14.88
C PHE A 189 -12.07 5.76 14.18
N ASN A 190 -13.20 5.83 14.87
CA ASN A 190 -14.53 5.51 14.37
C ASN A 190 -15.32 6.79 14.01
N ASN A 191 -14.94 7.92 14.62
CA ASN A 191 -15.41 9.24 14.22
C ASN A 191 -14.81 9.58 12.85
N LEU A 192 -15.66 9.68 11.84
CA LEU A 192 -15.25 9.93 10.45
C LEU A 192 -14.68 11.34 10.24
N MET A 193 -15.01 12.34 11.08
CA MET A 193 -14.38 13.66 11.04
C MET A 193 -12.91 13.57 11.45
N TRP A 194 -12.62 12.90 12.58
CA TRP A 194 -11.23 12.69 13.00
C TRP A 194 -10.44 11.83 12.00
N MET A 195 -11.12 10.83 11.41
CA MET A 195 -10.53 10.01 10.36
C MET A 195 -10.21 10.84 9.12
N LEU A 196 -11.07 11.79 8.71
CA LEU A 196 -10.83 12.72 7.60
C LEU A 196 -9.59 13.57 7.86
N THR A 197 -9.45 14.16 9.05
CA THR A 197 -8.26 14.94 9.41
C THR A 197 -6.98 14.10 9.30
N MET A 198 -6.98 12.88 9.85
CA MET A 198 -5.82 11.99 9.72
C MET A 198 -5.56 11.60 8.25
N TRP A 199 -6.61 11.45 7.46
CA TRP A 199 -6.53 11.22 6.02
C TRP A 199 -5.81 12.37 5.31
N GLU A 200 -6.15 13.64 5.60
CA GLU A 200 -5.51 14.81 5.01
C GLU A 200 -4.07 15.00 5.52
N VAL A 201 -3.80 14.75 6.80
CA VAL A 201 -2.43 14.75 7.34
C VAL A 201 -1.55 13.79 6.56
N THR A 202 -2.01 12.55 6.28
CA THR A 202 -1.23 11.59 5.47
C THR A 202 -1.01 12.07 4.03
N THR A 203 -1.97 12.80 3.45
CA THR A 203 -1.85 13.40 2.12
C THR A 203 -0.75 14.47 2.09
N VAL A 204 -0.70 15.34 3.08
CA VAL A 204 0.30 16.41 3.16
C VAL A 204 1.68 15.85 3.53
N CYS A 205 1.77 14.88 4.45
CA CYS A 205 3.04 14.22 4.76
C CYS A 205 3.66 13.55 3.51
N SER A 206 2.85 12.88 2.70
CA SER A 206 3.35 12.28 1.44
C SER A 206 3.78 13.34 0.43
N PHE A 207 3.10 14.49 0.35
CA PHE A 207 3.54 15.62 -0.47
C PHE A 207 4.95 16.09 -0.09
N PHE A 208 5.24 16.23 1.21
CA PHE A 208 6.58 16.59 1.70
C PHE A 208 7.63 15.53 1.36
N LEU A 209 7.31 14.26 1.58
CA LEU A 209 8.26 13.16 1.38
C LEU A 209 8.59 12.95 -0.09
N ILE A 210 7.61 13.08 -1.00
CA ILE A 210 7.82 12.95 -2.46
C ILE A 210 8.62 14.15 -2.98
N GLY A 211 8.31 15.37 -2.50
CA GLY A 211 9.01 16.59 -2.86
C GLY A 211 10.32 16.83 -2.09
N TYR A 212 10.88 15.81 -1.43
CA TYR A 212 12.06 15.95 -0.55
C TYR A 212 13.26 16.54 -1.27
N THR A 213 13.60 16.07 -2.45
CA THR A 213 14.77 16.50 -3.22
C THR A 213 14.63 17.88 -3.85
N LYS A 214 13.42 18.42 -3.94
CA LYS A 214 13.07 19.71 -4.59
C LYS A 214 13.45 19.82 -6.06
N THR A 215 13.86 18.75 -6.71
CA THR A 215 14.06 18.74 -8.16
C THR A 215 12.75 19.08 -8.88
N ALA A 216 12.85 19.55 -10.12
CA ALA A 216 11.66 19.87 -10.93
C ALA A 216 10.72 18.65 -11.05
N GLU A 217 11.28 17.46 -11.25
CA GLU A 217 10.54 16.19 -11.31
C GLU A 217 9.86 15.86 -9.98
N ALA A 218 10.58 15.92 -8.86
CA ALA A 218 10.03 15.64 -7.53
C ALA A 218 8.90 16.62 -7.17
N THR A 219 9.09 17.89 -7.51
CA THR A 219 8.06 18.92 -7.31
C THR A 219 6.81 18.64 -8.16
N ALA A 220 6.97 18.31 -9.44
CA ALA A 220 5.84 17.97 -10.30
C ALA A 220 5.07 16.74 -9.81
N ASN A 221 5.79 15.71 -9.37
CA ASN A 221 5.19 14.48 -8.85
C ASN A 221 4.52 14.69 -7.48
N SER A 222 5.06 15.54 -6.60
CA SER A 222 4.41 15.88 -5.32
C SER A 222 3.09 16.63 -5.56
N PHE A 223 3.04 17.57 -6.51
CA PHE A 223 1.79 18.24 -6.90
C PHE A 223 0.79 17.30 -7.58
N ARG A 224 1.25 16.30 -8.35
CA ARG A 224 0.39 15.25 -8.89
C ARG A 224 -0.25 14.42 -7.77
N GLN A 225 0.53 14.05 -6.78
CA GLN A 225 0.05 13.27 -5.64
C GLN A 225 -1.02 14.06 -4.85
N ILE A 226 -0.75 15.33 -4.49
CA ILE A 226 -1.68 16.10 -3.69
C ILE A 226 -2.99 16.39 -4.45
N TRP A 227 -2.90 16.73 -5.75
CA TRP A 227 -4.06 16.94 -6.61
C TRP A 227 -5.02 15.74 -6.62
N MET A 228 -4.48 14.52 -6.85
CA MET A 228 -5.29 13.31 -6.93
C MET A 228 -5.90 12.94 -5.58
N ASN A 229 -5.14 13.06 -4.50
CA ASN A 229 -5.63 12.69 -3.18
C ASN A 229 -6.61 13.71 -2.61
N MET A 230 -6.50 15.00 -2.95
CA MET A 230 -7.49 16.01 -2.58
C MET A 230 -8.86 15.76 -3.22
N LEU A 231 -8.93 15.23 -4.45
CA LEU A 231 -10.20 14.80 -5.03
C LEU A 231 -10.88 13.74 -4.14
N GLY A 232 -10.10 12.81 -3.61
CA GLY A 232 -10.57 11.82 -2.65
C GLY A 232 -11.01 12.46 -1.33
N GLY A 233 -10.25 13.42 -0.81
CA GLY A 233 -10.60 14.17 0.42
C GLY A 233 -11.91 14.93 0.28
N ILE A 234 -12.12 15.63 -0.83
CA ILE A 234 -13.37 16.33 -1.13
C ILE A 234 -14.54 15.34 -1.17
N ALA A 235 -14.38 14.21 -1.85
CA ALA A 235 -15.43 13.17 -1.90
C ALA A 235 -15.73 12.61 -0.50
N PHE A 236 -14.71 12.41 0.33
CA PHE A 236 -14.87 12.00 1.72
C PHE A 236 -15.68 13.02 2.51
N THR A 237 -15.32 14.31 2.42
CA THR A 237 -16.04 15.41 3.11
C THR A 237 -17.50 15.51 2.64
N LEU A 238 -17.76 15.38 1.34
CA LEU A 238 -19.13 15.37 0.80
C LEU A 238 -19.93 14.17 1.32
N ALA A 239 -19.30 13.01 1.45
CA ALA A 239 -19.96 11.84 2.08
C ALA A 239 -20.37 12.14 3.52
N LEU A 240 -19.52 12.80 4.31
CA LEU A 240 -19.82 13.18 5.70
C LEU A 240 -20.96 14.20 5.79
N ILE A 241 -20.96 15.20 4.92
CA ILE A 241 -22.06 16.20 4.86
C ILE A 241 -23.38 15.48 4.60
N TYR A 242 -23.42 14.55 3.64
CA TYR A 242 -24.63 13.79 3.34
C TYR A 242 -25.02 12.85 4.49
N MET A 243 -24.09 12.12 5.07
CA MET A 243 -24.34 11.20 6.18
C MET A 243 -24.87 11.95 7.42
N GLY A 244 -24.29 13.07 7.75
CA GLY A 244 -24.72 13.88 8.88
C GLY A 244 -26.10 14.49 8.68
N SER A 245 -26.39 15.00 7.47
CA SER A 245 -27.67 15.65 7.16
C SER A 245 -28.84 14.66 6.97
N GLN A 246 -28.61 13.51 6.33
CA GLN A 246 -29.69 12.56 5.97
C GLN A 246 -29.75 11.33 6.87
N MET A 247 -28.62 10.87 7.40
CA MET A 247 -28.55 9.66 8.23
C MET A 247 -28.28 9.96 9.71
N HIS A 248 -28.03 11.22 10.06
CA HIS A 248 -27.73 11.70 11.42
C HIS A 248 -26.64 10.86 12.11
N THR A 249 -25.59 10.48 11.37
CA THR A 249 -24.46 9.74 11.90
C THR A 249 -23.14 10.16 11.23
N LEU A 250 -22.09 10.25 12.05
CA LEU A 250 -20.70 10.47 11.63
C LEU A 250 -19.77 9.35 12.16
N GLU A 251 -20.36 8.22 12.58
CA GLU A 251 -19.64 7.02 13.03
C GLU A 251 -19.60 5.97 11.92
N LEU A 252 -18.39 5.49 11.57
CA LEU A 252 -18.21 4.47 10.55
C LEU A 252 -18.92 3.16 10.89
N SER A 253 -18.82 2.70 12.13
CA SER A 253 -19.47 1.46 12.56
C SER A 253 -21.00 1.56 12.53
N THR A 254 -21.56 2.72 12.88
CA THR A 254 -23.00 2.98 12.82
C THR A 254 -23.48 3.07 11.37
N PHE A 255 -22.69 3.70 10.49
CA PHE A 255 -22.98 3.73 9.05
C PHE A 255 -23.03 2.33 8.46
N VAL A 256 -22.03 1.49 8.74
CA VAL A 256 -21.98 0.10 8.24
C VAL A 256 -23.15 -0.73 8.79
N SER A 257 -23.48 -0.62 10.07
CA SER A 257 -24.56 -1.41 10.67
C SER A 257 -25.97 -0.99 10.22
N ARG A 258 -26.20 0.30 9.98
CA ARG A 258 -27.51 0.84 9.55
C ARG A 258 -27.68 0.91 8.04
N GLY A 259 -26.59 0.98 7.30
CA GLY A 259 -26.61 1.14 5.84
C GLY A 259 -27.33 0.01 5.11
N GLY A 260 -27.29 -1.22 5.64
CA GLY A 260 -28.06 -2.34 5.10
C GLY A 260 -29.58 -2.17 5.21
N ALA A 261 -30.07 -1.59 6.32
CA ALA A 261 -31.50 -1.34 6.53
C ALA A 261 -32.01 -0.13 5.75
N SER A 262 -31.13 0.83 5.43
CA SER A 262 -31.43 2.05 4.68
C SER A 262 -30.61 2.13 3.40
N ALA A 263 -30.66 1.05 2.60
CA ALA A 263 -29.80 0.84 1.45
C ALA A 263 -29.77 2.02 0.47
N SER A 264 -30.92 2.62 0.18
CA SER A 264 -31.04 3.75 -0.75
C SER A 264 -30.33 5.02 -0.27
N LEU A 265 -30.43 5.33 1.03
CA LEU A 265 -29.73 6.48 1.62
C LEU A 265 -28.23 6.23 1.77
N ALA A 266 -27.82 4.97 1.94
CA ALA A 266 -26.42 4.59 2.12
C ALA A 266 -25.63 4.58 0.81
N MET A 267 -26.28 4.46 -0.37
CA MET A 267 -25.59 4.28 -1.66
C MET A 267 -24.69 5.45 -2.04
N LEU A 268 -25.18 6.68 -1.91
CA LEU A 268 -24.40 7.86 -2.30
C LEU A 268 -23.16 8.06 -1.40
N PRO A 269 -23.29 8.08 -0.06
CA PRO A 269 -22.10 8.21 0.80
C PRO A 269 -21.15 6.99 0.66
N LEU A 270 -21.68 5.78 0.43
CA LEU A 270 -20.85 4.60 0.14
C LEU A 270 -20.03 4.80 -1.14
N ALA A 271 -20.65 5.33 -2.21
CA ALA A 271 -19.95 5.62 -3.47
C ALA A 271 -18.86 6.67 -3.30
N LEU A 272 -19.14 7.74 -2.55
CA LEU A 272 -18.18 8.81 -2.29
C LEU A 272 -17.02 8.35 -1.40
N LEU A 273 -17.28 7.57 -0.34
CA LEU A 273 -16.25 6.98 0.50
C LEU A 273 -15.41 5.95 -0.28
N ALA A 274 -16.06 5.14 -1.11
CA ALA A 274 -15.35 4.20 -1.99
C ALA A 274 -14.45 4.94 -2.99
N PHE A 275 -14.94 6.02 -3.61
CA PHE A 275 -14.12 6.86 -4.49
C PHE A 275 -12.90 7.44 -3.76
N ALA A 276 -13.08 7.99 -2.55
CA ALA A 276 -11.99 8.48 -1.70
C ALA A 276 -10.96 7.36 -1.42
N ALA A 277 -11.45 6.17 -1.12
CA ALA A 277 -10.60 5.02 -0.86
C ALA A 277 -9.82 4.56 -2.11
N LEU A 278 -10.44 4.58 -3.30
CA LEU A 278 -9.78 4.25 -4.58
C LEU A 278 -8.66 5.23 -4.93
N THR A 279 -8.83 6.54 -4.67
CA THR A 279 -7.75 7.53 -4.87
C THR A 279 -6.55 7.24 -3.97
N LYS A 280 -6.79 6.98 -2.68
CA LYS A 280 -5.76 6.69 -1.70
C LYS A 280 -5.07 5.35 -1.96
N ALA A 281 -5.83 4.33 -2.38
CA ALA A 281 -5.32 3.02 -2.77
C ALA A 281 -4.63 3.02 -4.14
N ALA A 282 -4.46 4.17 -4.77
CA ALA A 282 -3.82 4.33 -6.07
C ALA A 282 -4.40 3.42 -7.16
N GLN A 283 -5.73 3.25 -7.18
CA GLN A 283 -6.39 2.50 -8.24
C GLN A 283 -6.48 3.35 -9.51
N MET A 284 -6.57 2.72 -10.68
CA MET A 284 -6.77 3.47 -11.92
C MET A 284 -8.08 4.28 -11.85
N PRO A 285 -8.05 5.53 -12.29
CA PRO A 285 -7.01 6.29 -13.01
C PRO A 285 -5.94 6.95 -12.11
N PHE A 286 -6.06 6.84 -10.79
CA PHE A 286 -5.22 7.57 -9.82
C PHE A 286 -3.82 6.93 -9.59
N HIS A 287 -3.51 5.78 -10.16
CA HIS A 287 -2.25 5.05 -9.95
C HIS A 287 -0.98 5.87 -10.20
N THR A 288 -1.06 6.87 -11.07
CA THR A 288 0.10 7.67 -11.51
C THR A 288 0.74 8.49 -10.39
N TRP A 289 0.00 8.85 -9.31
CA TRP A 289 0.62 9.53 -8.19
C TRP A 289 1.61 8.63 -7.44
N LEU A 290 1.27 7.34 -7.31
CA LEU A 290 2.10 6.38 -6.62
C LEU A 290 3.36 6.03 -7.42
N LEU A 291 3.24 5.95 -8.75
CA LEU A 291 4.38 5.80 -9.66
C LEU A 291 5.30 7.02 -9.61
N GLY A 292 4.72 8.23 -9.55
CA GLY A 292 5.47 9.47 -9.40
C GLY A 292 6.23 9.55 -8.06
N ALA A 293 5.79 8.83 -7.02
CA ALA A 293 6.48 8.79 -5.74
C ALA A 293 7.84 8.03 -5.80
N MET A 294 8.15 7.33 -6.90
CA MET A 294 9.43 6.62 -7.06
C MET A 294 10.65 7.52 -7.19
N VAL A 295 10.47 8.82 -7.40
CA VAL A 295 11.57 9.82 -7.38
C VAL A 295 12.08 10.08 -5.95
N ALA A 296 11.26 9.79 -4.95
CA ALA A 296 11.60 9.98 -3.54
C ALA A 296 12.70 9.03 -3.06
N PRO A 297 13.38 9.36 -1.95
CA PRO A 297 14.26 8.41 -1.26
C PRO A 297 13.55 7.09 -0.96
N THR A 298 14.26 5.97 -1.06
CA THR A 298 13.64 4.62 -0.96
C THR A 298 12.86 4.37 0.32
N PRO A 299 13.26 4.87 1.52
CA PRO A 299 12.43 4.72 2.73
C PRO A 299 11.04 5.35 2.59
N THR A 300 10.92 6.48 1.88
CA THR A 300 9.62 7.09 1.55
C THR A 300 8.77 6.14 0.70
N SER A 301 9.35 5.61 -0.39
CA SER A 301 8.65 4.67 -1.27
C SER A 301 8.22 3.42 -0.50
N ALA A 302 9.11 2.85 0.34
CA ALA A 302 8.79 1.72 1.19
C ALA A 302 7.61 2.01 2.13
N LEU A 303 7.62 3.18 2.80
CA LEU A 303 6.56 3.57 3.74
C LEU A 303 5.20 3.71 3.03
N LEU A 304 5.15 4.43 1.92
CA LEU A 304 3.91 4.68 1.17
C LEU A 304 3.30 3.39 0.59
N HIS A 305 4.13 2.49 0.05
CA HIS A 305 3.67 1.31 -0.66
C HIS A 305 3.36 0.10 0.23
N SER A 306 4.12 -0.08 1.33
CA SER A 306 4.01 -1.31 2.12
C SER A 306 3.09 -1.18 3.34
N SER A 307 3.16 -0.10 4.10
CA SER A 307 2.58 -0.06 5.43
C SER A 307 1.58 1.07 5.70
N THR A 308 1.58 2.15 4.90
CA THR A 308 0.83 3.34 5.28
C THR A 308 -0.22 3.79 4.25
N MET A 309 0.05 4.80 3.45
CA MET A 309 -0.95 5.56 2.70
C MET A 309 -1.91 4.71 1.86
N VAL A 310 -1.36 3.80 1.03
CA VAL A 310 -2.19 2.95 0.17
C VAL A 310 -3.02 1.94 0.97
N LYS A 311 -2.54 1.58 2.18
CA LYS A 311 -3.27 0.68 3.08
C LYS A 311 -4.47 1.36 3.73
N ALA A 312 -4.44 2.68 3.94
CA ALA A 312 -5.58 3.45 4.41
C ALA A 312 -6.80 3.31 3.49
N GLY A 313 -6.58 3.38 2.16
CA GLY A 313 -7.66 3.20 1.19
C GLY A 313 -8.27 1.81 1.23
N VAL A 314 -7.46 0.75 1.16
CA VAL A 314 -7.98 -0.63 1.21
C VAL A 314 -8.54 -1.00 2.59
N PHE A 315 -8.01 -0.43 3.68
CA PHE A 315 -8.59 -0.56 5.02
C PHE A 315 -10.02 -0.04 5.07
N LEU A 316 -10.26 1.17 4.54
CA LEU A 316 -11.60 1.75 4.47
C LEU A 316 -12.55 0.87 3.63
N LEU A 317 -12.10 0.37 2.47
CA LEU A 317 -12.92 -0.51 1.62
C LEU A 317 -13.26 -1.84 2.31
N ILE A 318 -12.31 -2.46 3.02
CA ILE A 318 -12.59 -3.68 3.81
C ILE A 318 -13.61 -3.38 4.92
N ARG A 319 -13.54 -2.20 5.56
CA ARG A 319 -14.54 -1.76 6.55
C ARG A 319 -15.93 -1.58 5.94
N LEU A 320 -16.00 -1.11 4.71
CA LEU A 320 -17.25 -0.88 3.97
C LEU A 320 -17.77 -2.15 3.27
N SER A 321 -17.00 -3.24 3.25
CA SER A 321 -17.35 -4.47 2.53
C SER A 321 -18.71 -5.09 2.90
N PRO A 322 -19.24 -4.97 4.14
CA PRO A 322 -20.59 -5.44 4.46
C PRO A 322 -21.71 -4.74 3.67
N LEU A 323 -21.45 -3.52 3.19
CA LEU A 323 -22.38 -2.73 2.35
C LEU A 323 -22.11 -2.93 0.85
N MET A 324 -21.14 -3.78 0.48
CA MET A 324 -20.77 -4.07 -0.90
C MET A 324 -21.35 -5.42 -1.34
N GLY A 325 -20.93 -5.91 -2.47
CA GLY A 325 -21.45 -7.14 -3.08
C GLY A 325 -22.21 -6.84 -4.37
N THR A 326 -22.61 -7.89 -5.08
CA THR A 326 -23.39 -7.76 -6.33
C THR A 326 -24.81 -7.27 -6.03
N TYR A 327 -25.37 -7.72 -4.92
CA TYR A 327 -26.74 -7.38 -4.50
C TYR A 327 -26.72 -6.87 -3.06
N LEU A 328 -27.54 -5.87 -2.79
CA LEU A 328 -27.79 -5.36 -1.46
C LEU A 328 -29.15 -5.85 -0.99
N ALA A 329 -29.22 -6.44 0.21
CA ALA A 329 -30.48 -6.80 0.83
C ALA A 329 -31.19 -5.52 1.31
N THR A 330 -32.36 -5.25 0.79
CA THR A 330 -33.28 -4.25 1.29
C THR A 330 -34.23 -4.91 2.26
N GLY A 331 -34.61 -4.23 3.34
CA GLY A 331 -35.51 -4.76 4.38
C GLY A 331 -36.73 -5.47 3.75
N GLY A 332 -36.81 -6.80 3.91
CA GLY A 332 -37.73 -7.69 3.22
C GLY A 332 -37.03 -8.65 2.26
N ASN A 333 -37.77 -9.45 1.51
CA ASN A 333 -37.23 -10.44 0.56
C ASN A 333 -36.73 -9.85 -0.78
N THR A 334 -36.54 -8.54 -0.88
CA THR A 334 -36.10 -7.87 -2.10
C THR A 334 -34.59 -7.62 -2.07
N THR A 335 -33.91 -8.00 -3.15
CA THR A 335 -32.51 -7.69 -3.39
C THR A 335 -32.40 -6.71 -4.55
N VAL A 336 -31.61 -5.65 -4.36
CA VAL A 336 -31.36 -4.62 -5.37
C VAL A 336 -29.91 -4.77 -5.85
N LEU A 337 -29.67 -4.58 -7.15
CA LEU A 337 -28.34 -4.55 -7.71
C LEU A 337 -27.52 -3.44 -7.04
N ASN A 338 -26.34 -3.77 -6.57
CA ASN A 338 -25.46 -2.82 -5.87
C ASN A 338 -24.44 -2.20 -6.85
N PRO A 339 -24.68 -0.98 -7.36
CA PRO A 339 -23.79 -0.37 -8.35
C PRO A 339 -22.42 -0.04 -7.76
N VAL A 340 -22.33 0.25 -6.45
CA VAL A 340 -21.06 0.58 -5.79
C VAL A 340 -20.18 -0.66 -5.66
N GLY A 341 -20.73 -1.77 -5.16
CA GLY A 341 -19.99 -3.03 -5.03
C GLY A 341 -19.48 -3.51 -6.39
N ILE A 342 -20.34 -3.48 -7.43
CA ILE A 342 -19.96 -3.83 -8.79
C ILE A 342 -18.87 -2.93 -9.34
N SER A 343 -18.98 -1.61 -9.16
CA SER A 343 -17.97 -0.65 -9.65
C SER A 343 -16.64 -0.85 -8.97
N VAL A 344 -16.62 -1.01 -7.64
CA VAL A 344 -15.39 -1.23 -6.86
C VAL A 344 -14.69 -2.52 -7.28
N MET A 345 -15.43 -3.64 -7.43
CA MET A 345 -14.80 -4.90 -7.82
C MET A 345 -14.24 -4.84 -9.25
N LEU A 346 -14.94 -4.20 -10.20
CA LEU A 346 -14.47 -4.10 -11.58
C LEU A 346 -13.30 -3.14 -11.74
N VAL A 347 -13.29 -2.00 -11.05
CA VAL A 347 -12.13 -1.07 -11.00
C VAL A 347 -10.91 -1.78 -10.42
N GLY A 348 -11.09 -2.52 -9.32
CA GLY A 348 -10.01 -3.30 -8.71
C GLY A 348 -9.44 -4.36 -9.65
N ALA A 349 -10.31 -5.18 -10.28
CA ALA A 349 -9.91 -6.24 -11.18
C ALA A 349 -9.22 -5.71 -12.45
N THR A 350 -9.75 -4.63 -13.05
CA THR A 350 -9.13 -3.96 -14.20
C THR A 350 -7.74 -3.41 -13.83
N THR A 351 -7.63 -2.76 -12.67
CA THR A 351 -6.35 -2.25 -12.18
C THR A 351 -5.35 -3.39 -11.94
N PHE A 352 -5.80 -4.51 -11.34
CA PHE A 352 -4.95 -5.68 -11.14
C PHE A 352 -4.39 -6.22 -12.45
N LEU A 353 -5.24 -6.46 -13.44
CA LEU A 353 -4.84 -7.00 -14.75
C LEU A 353 -3.87 -6.04 -15.46
N VAL A 354 -4.31 -4.79 -15.67
CA VAL A 354 -3.56 -3.82 -16.48
C VAL A 354 -2.20 -3.49 -15.85
N CYS A 355 -2.15 -3.26 -14.54
CA CYS A 355 -0.88 -2.97 -13.85
C CYS A 355 0.05 -4.19 -13.80
N SER A 356 -0.48 -5.41 -13.74
CA SER A 356 0.35 -6.63 -13.84
C SER A 356 0.98 -6.78 -15.23
N LEU A 357 0.25 -6.46 -16.30
CA LEU A 357 0.77 -6.48 -17.67
C LEU A 357 1.84 -5.40 -17.87
N ILE A 358 1.58 -4.16 -17.41
CA ILE A 358 2.57 -3.07 -17.51
C ILE A 358 3.86 -3.40 -16.72
N ALA A 359 3.75 -4.10 -15.58
CA ALA A 359 4.92 -4.49 -14.80
C ALA A 359 5.90 -5.38 -15.57
N ILE A 360 5.45 -6.13 -16.58
CA ILE A 360 6.30 -6.95 -17.46
C ILE A 360 7.27 -6.07 -18.25
N SER A 361 6.83 -4.92 -18.75
CA SER A 361 7.63 -4.03 -19.60
C SER A 361 8.60 -3.13 -18.84
N GLN A 362 8.55 -3.13 -17.49
CA GLN A 362 9.43 -2.28 -16.69
C GLN A 362 10.81 -2.93 -16.46
N SER A 363 11.88 -2.17 -16.70
CA SER A 363 13.27 -2.56 -16.35
C SER A 363 13.71 -1.95 -15.00
N ASN A 364 13.14 -0.83 -14.59
CA ASN A 364 13.43 -0.18 -13.32
C ASN A 364 12.78 -0.93 -12.16
N ALA A 365 13.58 -1.43 -11.21
CA ALA A 365 13.15 -2.24 -10.08
C ALA A 365 12.08 -1.52 -9.22
N LYS A 366 12.25 -0.23 -8.91
CA LYS A 366 11.24 0.53 -8.14
C LYS A 366 9.91 0.64 -8.90
N ARG A 367 9.94 0.77 -10.23
CA ARG A 367 8.71 0.82 -11.04
C ARG A 367 8.00 -0.53 -11.09
N VAL A 368 8.74 -1.64 -11.19
CA VAL A 368 8.16 -3.00 -11.06
C VAL A 368 7.49 -3.16 -9.70
N LEU A 369 8.17 -2.76 -8.61
CA LEU A 369 7.60 -2.79 -7.27
C LEU A 369 6.34 -1.93 -7.15
N ALA A 370 6.32 -0.74 -7.76
CA ALA A 370 5.18 0.16 -7.74
C ALA A 370 3.98 -0.41 -8.51
N TYR A 371 4.16 -0.85 -9.75
CA TYR A 371 3.07 -1.46 -10.53
C TYR A 371 2.53 -2.73 -9.87
N SER A 372 3.41 -3.57 -9.35
CA SER A 372 2.97 -4.77 -8.62
C SER A 372 2.28 -4.44 -7.29
N THR A 373 2.56 -3.28 -6.67
CA THR A 373 1.79 -2.77 -5.52
C THR A 373 0.38 -2.37 -5.94
N VAL A 374 0.25 -1.52 -6.97
CA VAL A 374 -1.06 -1.10 -7.50
C VAL A 374 -1.90 -2.31 -7.91
N ALA A 375 -1.29 -3.28 -8.60
CA ALA A 375 -1.96 -4.52 -8.98
C ALA A 375 -2.48 -5.32 -7.78
N ASN A 376 -1.65 -5.57 -6.76
CA ASN A 376 -2.10 -6.32 -5.58
C ASN A 376 -3.14 -5.57 -4.75
N LEU A 377 -3.05 -4.23 -4.66
CA LEU A 377 -4.10 -3.42 -4.06
C LEU A 377 -5.40 -3.52 -4.85
N GLY A 378 -5.34 -3.58 -6.20
CA GLY A 378 -6.48 -3.83 -7.06
C GLY A 378 -7.19 -5.15 -6.72
N LEU A 379 -6.41 -6.19 -6.45
CA LEU A 379 -6.96 -7.48 -6.03
C LEU A 379 -7.67 -7.40 -4.66
N ILE A 380 -7.10 -6.67 -3.69
CA ILE A 380 -7.75 -6.44 -2.38
C ILE A 380 -9.04 -5.62 -2.56
N VAL A 381 -9.02 -4.62 -3.42
CA VAL A 381 -10.19 -3.79 -3.78
C VAL A 381 -11.29 -4.64 -4.40
N THR A 382 -10.95 -5.55 -5.31
CA THR A 382 -11.90 -6.51 -5.90
C THR A 382 -12.54 -7.37 -4.82
N CYS A 383 -11.74 -7.93 -3.91
CA CYS A 383 -12.23 -8.73 -2.78
C CYS A 383 -13.19 -7.94 -1.88
N ALA A 384 -12.87 -6.68 -1.57
CA ALA A 384 -13.74 -5.80 -0.79
C ALA A 384 -15.04 -5.49 -1.53
N GLY A 385 -14.99 -5.25 -2.85
CA GLY A 385 -16.17 -4.98 -3.69
C GLY A 385 -17.13 -6.16 -3.80
N ILE A 386 -16.62 -7.41 -3.80
CA ILE A 386 -17.42 -8.62 -3.76
C ILE A 386 -18.14 -8.76 -2.40
N GLY A 387 -17.52 -8.37 -1.30
CA GLY A 387 -18.12 -8.27 0.02
C GLY A 387 -18.53 -9.62 0.67
N THR A 388 -18.22 -10.76 0.06
CA THR A 388 -18.48 -12.08 0.67
C THR A 388 -17.43 -12.43 1.72
N ALA A 389 -17.78 -13.30 2.65
CA ALA A 389 -16.86 -13.71 3.73
C ALA A 389 -15.55 -14.29 3.17
N ALA A 390 -15.61 -15.12 2.13
CA ALA A 390 -14.44 -15.70 1.48
C ALA A 390 -13.57 -14.63 0.80
N ALA A 391 -14.18 -13.68 0.09
CA ALA A 391 -13.46 -12.57 -0.55
C ALA A 391 -12.79 -11.64 0.48
N VAL A 392 -13.50 -11.25 1.53
CA VAL A 392 -12.96 -10.39 2.59
C VAL A 392 -11.81 -11.07 3.33
N TRP A 393 -11.93 -12.39 3.61
CA TRP A 393 -10.85 -13.18 4.19
C TRP A 393 -9.60 -13.15 3.30
N ALA A 394 -9.77 -13.41 2.00
CA ALA A 394 -8.67 -13.34 1.04
C ALA A 394 -8.05 -11.93 1.00
N GLY A 395 -8.88 -10.88 0.98
CA GLY A 395 -8.44 -9.49 0.99
C GLY A 395 -7.61 -9.11 2.22
N VAL A 396 -8.00 -9.57 3.42
CA VAL A 396 -7.24 -9.34 4.66
C VAL A 396 -5.88 -10.04 4.62
N PHE A 397 -5.82 -11.28 4.14
CA PHE A 397 -4.52 -11.96 4.02
C PHE A 397 -3.63 -11.36 2.93
N LEU A 398 -4.20 -10.97 1.77
CA LEU A 398 -3.47 -10.21 0.76
C LEU A 398 -2.88 -8.92 1.35
N LEU A 399 -3.64 -8.19 2.18
CA LEU A 399 -3.17 -6.99 2.88
C LEU A 399 -1.95 -7.27 3.77
N ILE A 400 -2.01 -8.34 4.58
CA ILE A 400 -0.95 -8.71 5.55
C ILE A 400 0.32 -9.12 4.80
N PHE A 401 0.24 -10.10 3.91
CA PHE A 401 1.41 -10.65 3.20
C PHE A 401 2.04 -9.64 2.27
N HIS A 402 1.21 -8.84 1.57
CA HIS A 402 1.70 -7.75 0.75
C HIS A 402 2.49 -6.72 1.56
N ALA A 403 2.04 -6.35 2.77
CA ALA A 403 2.72 -5.36 3.59
C ALA A 403 4.16 -5.79 3.93
N VAL A 404 4.34 -7.03 4.39
CA VAL A 404 5.65 -7.52 4.83
C VAL A 404 6.58 -7.81 3.65
N ALA A 405 6.11 -8.50 2.61
CA ALA A 405 6.94 -8.85 1.46
C ALA A 405 7.38 -7.59 0.68
N LYS A 406 6.48 -6.61 0.53
CA LYS A 406 6.82 -5.35 -0.15
C LYS A 406 7.80 -4.49 0.62
N SER A 407 7.67 -4.41 1.95
CA SER A 407 8.65 -3.69 2.75
C SER A 407 10.05 -4.29 2.58
N LEU A 408 10.18 -5.62 2.69
CA LEU A 408 11.45 -6.30 2.45
C LEU A 408 12.02 -5.95 1.07
N LEU A 409 11.21 -6.06 0.00
CA LEU A 409 11.67 -5.82 -1.36
C LEU A 409 12.09 -4.37 -1.62
N PHE A 410 11.32 -3.38 -1.12
CA PHE A 410 11.70 -1.98 -1.28
C PHE A 410 13.01 -1.66 -0.54
N LEU A 411 13.18 -2.18 0.69
CA LEU A 411 14.42 -1.98 1.43
C LEU A 411 15.61 -2.67 0.75
N CYS A 412 15.45 -3.91 0.26
CA CYS A 412 16.50 -4.58 -0.52
C CYS A 412 16.89 -3.81 -1.78
N VAL A 413 15.90 -3.30 -2.54
CA VAL A 413 16.17 -2.49 -3.74
C VAL A 413 16.88 -1.19 -3.37
N GLY A 414 16.52 -0.55 -2.25
CA GLY A 414 17.18 0.65 -1.77
C GLY A 414 18.65 0.43 -1.44
N THR A 415 18.97 -0.64 -0.70
CA THR A 415 20.35 -1.02 -0.39
C THR A 415 21.12 -1.40 -1.64
N ALA A 416 20.52 -2.18 -2.57
CA ALA A 416 21.14 -2.51 -3.85
C ALA A 416 21.41 -1.26 -4.70
N GLU A 417 20.47 -0.32 -4.77
CA GLU A 417 20.61 0.93 -5.53
C GLU A 417 21.84 1.74 -5.10
N HIS A 418 22.07 1.89 -3.80
CA HIS A 418 23.20 2.67 -3.28
C HIS A 418 24.56 2.02 -3.61
N HIS A 419 24.67 0.70 -3.50
CA HIS A 419 25.93 0.00 -3.65
C HIS A 419 26.26 -0.36 -5.11
N ILE A 420 25.24 -0.52 -5.96
CA ILE A 420 25.40 -0.80 -7.40
C ILE A 420 25.42 0.50 -8.22
N GLY A 421 24.83 1.59 -7.70
CA GLY A 421 24.68 2.86 -8.41
C GLY A 421 23.58 2.88 -9.47
N SER A 422 22.71 1.86 -9.53
CA SER A 422 21.65 1.76 -10.53
C SER A 422 20.36 1.17 -9.96
N ARG A 423 19.23 1.60 -10.52
CA ARG A 423 17.88 1.07 -10.26
C ARG A 423 17.41 0.06 -11.29
N ASP A 424 18.22 -0.19 -12.33
CA ASP A 424 17.84 -1.11 -13.40
C ASP A 424 18.04 -2.57 -12.95
N ILE A 425 17.06 -3.42 -13.24
CA ILE A 425 17.11 -4.86 -12.95
C ILE A 425 18.29 -5.51 -13.69
N GLU A 426 18.64 -5.02 -14.90
CA GLU A 426 19.79 -5.52 -15.65
C GLU A 426 21.11 -5.27 -14.91
N SER A 427 21.23 -4.15 -14.19
CA SER A 427 22.40 -3.84 -13.35
C SER A 427 22.49 -4.70 -12.09
N MET A 428 21.40 -5.36 -11.69
CA MET A 428 21.34 -6.32 -10.58
C MET A 428 21.69 -7.75 -11.01
N ASP A 429 22.14 -7.93 -12.25
CA ASP A 429 22.62 -9.22 -12.74
C ASP A 429 23.75 -9.75 -11.85
N ALA A 430 23.76 -11.04 -11.57
CA ALA A 430 24.74 -11.69 -10.69
C ALA A 430 24.78 -11.10 -9.25
N LEU A 431 23.67 -10.56 -8.73
CA LEU A 431 23.63 -10.00 -7.38
C LEU A 431 24.05 -11.01 -6.32
N VAL A 432 23.79 -12.30 -6.54
CA VAL A 432 24.21 -13.39 -5.66
C VAL A 432 25.73 -13.47 -5.45
N SER A 433 26.53 -13.01 -6.41
CA SER A 433 28.00 -12.95 -6.29
C SER A 433 28.47 -11.68 -5.61
N ARG A 434 27.83 -10.54 -5.91
CA ARG A 434 28.22 -9.20 -5.44
C ARG A 434 27.71 -8.91 -4.04
N MET A 435 26.47 -9.32 -3.72
CA MET A 435 25.78 -9.10 -2.46
C MET A 435 24.97 -10.35 -2.07
N PRO A 436 25.61 -11.47 -1.65
CA PRO A 436 24.96 -12.77 -1.47
C PRO A 436 23.84 -12.77 -0.43
N LYS A 437 24.02 -12.12 0.72
CA LYS A 437 22.98 -12.04 1.74
C LYS A 437 21.79 -11.20 1.27
N LEU A 438 22.06 -10.07 0.63
CA LEU A 438 21.00 -9.21 0.08
C LEU A 438 20.24 -9.92 -1.03
N ALA A 439 20.94 -10.66 -1.91
CA ALA A 439 20.31 -11.48 -2.96
C ALA A 439 19.39 -12.56 -2.37
N CYS A 440 19.81 -13.25 -1.31
CA CYS A 440 18.95 -14.20 -0.59
C CYS A 440 17.71 -13.54 0.03
N LEU A 441 17.86 -12.36 0.65
CA LEU A 441 16.72 -11.63 1.22
C LEU A 441 15.77 -11.12 0.14
N MET A 442 16.31 -10.64 -0.99
CA MET A 442 15.51 -10.20 -2.13
C MET A 442 14.78 -11.39 -2.77
N ALA A 443 15.45 -12.54 -2.93
CA ALA A 443 14.81 -13.77 -3.40
C ALA A 443 13.70 -14.23 -2.47
N LEU A 444 13.90 -14.17 -1.13
CA LEU A 444 12.86 -14.45 -0.14
C LEU A 444 11.66 -13.52 -0.30
N GLY A 445 11.89 -12.23 -0.46
CA GLY A 445 10.83 -11.23 -0.69
C GLY A 445 10.05 -11.49 -1.98
N ILE A 446 10.76 -11.81 -3.08
CA ILE A 446 10.16 -12.17 -4.37
C ILE A 446 9.32 -13.46 -4.22
N CYS A 447 9.88 -14.51 -3.64
CA CYS A 447 9.14 -15.76 -3.37
C CYS A 447 7.90 -15.50 -2.51
N GLY A 448 7.99 -14.61 -1.52
CA GLY A 448 6.88 -14.15 -0.69
C GLY A 448 5.71 -13.56 -1.49
N MET A 449 5.95 -13.09 -2.71
CA MET A 449 4.93 -12.46 -3.56
C MET A 449 4.20 -13.44 -4.49
N PHE A 450 4.78 -14.60 -4.85
CA PHE A 450 4.17 -15.45 -5.88
C PHE A 450 4.36 -16.97 -5.72
N VAL A 451 5.18 -17.42 -4.78
CA VAL A 451 5.49 -18.86 -4.59
C VAL A 451 4.79 -19.42 -3.37
N ALA A 452 4.31 -20.67 -3.45
CA ALA A 452 3.92 -21.44 -2.27
C ALA A 452 5.20 -21.82 -1.49
N PRO A 453 5.17 -21.92 -0.18
CA PRO A 453 4.03 -21.87 0.75
C PRO A 453 3.72 -20.46 1.28
N PHE A 454 4.26 -19.42 0.68
CA PHE A 454 4.05 -18.06 1.17
C PHE A 454 2.60 -17.63 0.97
N GLY A 455 2.06 -16.92 1.96
CA GLY A 455 0.64 -16.65 2.07
C GLY A 455 0.02 -15.81 0.96
N MET A 456 0.83 -15.11 0.15
CA MET A 456 0.31 -14.34 -0.97
C MET A 456 -0.33 -15.24 -2.04
N LEU A 457 0.30 -16.38 -2.40
CA LEU A 457 -0.29 -17.31 -3.37
C LEU A 457 -1.57 -17.95 -2.82
N ILE A 458 -1.56 -18.30 -1.54
CA ILE A 458 -2.73 -18.90 -0.87
C ILE A 458 -3.89 -17.92 -0.84
N SER A 459 -3.61 -16.66 -0.52
CA SER A 459 -4.63 -15.60 -0.54
C SER A 459 -5.18 -15.35 -1.94
N LYS A 460 -4.34 -15.42 -2.98
CA LYS A 460 -4.78 -15.36 -4.38
C LYS A 460 -5.65 -16.54 -4.76
N TRP A 461 -5.30 -17.74 -4.30
CA TRP A 461 -6.12 -18.94 -4.51
C TRP A 461 -7.50 -18.80 -3.88
N ALA A 462 -7.55 -18.37 -2.63
CA ALA A 462 -8.82 -18.10 -1.94
C ALA A 462 -9.64 -16.99 -2.64
N ALA A 463 -8.98 -15.95 -3.15
CA ALA A 463 -9.63 -14.90 -3.93
C ALA A 463 -10.23 -15.46 -5.23
N LEU A 464 -9.54 -16.36 -5.93
CA LEU A 464 -10.06 -17.03 -7.12
C LEU A 464 -11.32 -17.83 -6.80
N GLY A 465 -11.32 -18.61 -5.70
CA GLY A 465 -12.51 -19.30 -5.23
C GLY A 465 -13.68 -18.35 -4.99
N ALA A 466 -13.45 -17.25 -4.27
CA ALA A 466 -14.48 -16.24 -4.04
C ALA A 466 -14.98 -15.55 -5.32
N PHE A 467 -14.12 -15.42 -6.35
CA PHE A 467 -14.52 -14.86 -7.66
C PHE A 467 -15.40 -15.85 -8.43
N ILE A 468 -15.10 -17.14 -8.35
CA ILE A 468 -15.95 -18.20 -8.92
C ILE A 468 -17.32 -18.18 -8.26
N ASP A 469 -17.36 -18.14 -6.93
CA ASP A 469 -18.61 -18.11 -6.14
C ASP A 469 -19.45 -16.85 -6.38
N SER A 470 -18.81 -15.74 -6.78
CA SER A 470 -19.53 -14.49 -7.13
C SER A 470 -20.34 -14.59 -8.42
N GLY A 471 -20.09 -15.59 -9.26
CA GLY A 471 -20.74 -15.77 -10.57
C GLY A 471 -20.33 -14.77 -11.65
N VAL A 472 -19.38 -13.87 -11.37
CA VAL A 472 -18.92 -12.84 -12.31
C VAL A 472 -17.75 -13.37 -13.13
N LEU A 473 -18.01 -13.99 -14.26
CA LEU A 473 -17.02 -14.68 -15.11
C LEU A 473 -15.80 -13.82 -15.47
N VAL A 474 -15.99 -12.52 -15.72
CA VAL A 474 -14.92 -11.61 -16.11
C VAL A 474 -13.83 -11.51 -15.03
N LEU A 475 -14.17 -11.63 -13.75
CA LEU A 475 -13.20 -11.59 -12.65
C LEU A 475 -12.25 -12.79 -12.69
N ILE A 476 -12.75 -13.96 -13.06
CA ILE A 476 -11.96 -15.20 -13.17
C ILE A 476 -10.92 -15.04 -14.29
N VAL A 477 -11.34 -14.51 -15.43
CA VAL A 477 -10.44 -14.24 -16.57
C VAL A 477 -9.37 -13.21 -16.19
N MET A 478 -9.77 -12.09 -15.59
CA MET A 478 -8.82 -11.05 -15.15
C MET A 478 -7.84 -11.57 -14.09
N MET A 479 -8.30 -12.41 -13.17
CA MET A 479 -7.47 -13.04 -12.16
C MET A 479 -6.44 -13.99 -12.78
N GLY A 480 -6.84 -14.83 -13.73
CA GLY A 480 -5.97 -15.78 -14.41
C GLY A 480 -4.84 -15.08 -15.17
N PHE A 481 -5.19 -14.14 -16.07
CA PHE A 481 -4.20 -13.40 -16.86
C PHE A 481 -3.32 -12.49 -16.00
N GLY A 482 -3.90 -11.78 -15.03
CA GLY A 482 -3.12 -10.93 -14.11
C GLY A 482 -2.15 -11.74 -13.25
N SER A 483 -2.53 -12.95 -12.81
CA SER A 483 -1.64 -13.84 -12.05
C SER A 483 -0.52 -14.41 -12.92
N ALA A 484 -0.79 -14.78 -14.17
CA ALA A 484 0.22 -15.20 -15.13
C ALA A 484 1.25 -14.09 -15.39
N ALA A 485 0.79 -12.85 -15.61
CA ALA A 485 1.65 -11.68 -15.73
C ALA A 485 2.51 -11.45 -14.46
N THR A 486 1.90 -11.61 -13.29
CA THR A 486 2.60 -11.49 -12.00
C THR A 486 3.72 -12.52 -11.88
N PHE A 487 3.43 -13.77 -12.23
CA PHE A 487 4.44 -14.84 -12.23
C PHE A 487 5.60 -14.54 -13.17
N PHE A 488 5.30 -14.06 -14.38
CA PHE A 488 6.29 -13.78 -15.41
C PHE A 488 7.34 -12.74 -14.96
N PHE A 489 6.91 -11.56 -14.48
CA PHE A 489 7.88 -10.53 -14.12
C PHE A 489 8.67 -10.85 -12.84
N TRP A 490 8.07 -11.57 -11.89
CA TRP A 490 8.79 -12.00 -10.69
C TRP A 490 9.82 -13.10 -11.01
N ALA A 491 9.45 -14.09 -11.83
CA ALA A 491 10.38 -15.15 -12.25
C ALA A 491 11.55 -14.59 -13.06
N LYS A 492 11.26 -13.64 -13.97
CA LYS A 492 12.29 -12.93 -14.74
C LYS A 492 13.30 -12.23 -13.84
N TRP A 493 12.82 -11.48 -12.85
CA TRP A 493 13.70 -10.75 -11.94
C TRP A 493 14.49 -11.69 -11.03
N LEU A 494 13.84 -12.72 -10.49
CA LEU A 494 14.51 -13.74 -9.67
C LEU A 494 15.65 -14.43 -10.43
N GLY A 495 15.40 -14.77 -11.70
CA GLY A 495 16.43 -15.35 -12.57
C GLY A 495 17.66 -14.44 -12.72
N LYS A 496 17.45 -13.13 -12.95
CA LYS A 496 18.56 -12.17 -13.03
C LYS A 496 19.41 -12.10 -11.76
N ILE A 497 18.78 -12.16 -10.61
CA ILE A 497 19.48 -12.08 -9.31
C ILE A 497 20.34 -13.33 -9.04
N LEU A 498 19.83 -14.53 -9.39
CA LEU A 498 20.38 -15.80 -8.92
C LEU A 498 21.13 -16.60 -9.98
N CYS A 499 20.82 -16.46 -11.28
CA CYS A 499 21.28 -17.41 -12.29
C CYS A 499 22.69 -17.16 -12.79
N ASN A 500 23.21 -15.95 -12.71
CA ASN A 500 24.56 -15.63 -13.14
C ASN A 500 25.50 -15.55 -11.94
N VAL A 501 26.61 -16.26 -12.01
CA VAL A 501 27.67 -16.20 -11.00
C VAL A 501 28.89 -15.58 -11.67
N GLN A 502 29.39 -14.48 -11.11
CA GLN A 502 30.56 -13.76 -11.60
C GLN A 502 31.55 -13.61 -10.46
N ASP A 503 32.86 -13.67 -10.79
CA ASP A 503 33.89 -13.35 -9.82
C ASP A 503 33.99 -11.82 -9.70
N GLN A 504 33.36 -11.26 -8.68
CA GLN A 504 33.28 -9.82 -8.41
C GLN A 504 33.48 -9.52 -6.93
N ASP A 505 33.92 -8.29 -6.63
CA ASP A 505 34.10 -7.82 -5.27
C ASP A 505 32.79 -7.81 -4.47
N ASN A 506 32.90 -8.19 -3.20
CA ASN A 506 31.77 -8.22 -2.30
C ASN A 506 31.46 -6.80 -1.77
N LEU A 507 30.33 -6.24 -2.20
CA LEU A 507 29.85 -4.91 -1.86
C LEU A 507 29.08 -4.86 -0.52
N GLU A 508 28.82 -6.01 0.12
CA GLU A 508 28.01 -6.04 1.37
C GLU A 508 28.71 -5.45 2.59
N ARG A 509 30.03 -5.27 2.55
CA ARG A 509 30.82 -4.82 3.71
C ARG A 509 30.46 -3.41 4.17
N ASP A 510 29.98 -2.57 3.24
CA ASP A 510 29.71 -1.16 3.49
C ASP A 510 28.26 -0.90 3.92
N VAL A 511 27.39 -1.92 3.90
CA VAL A 511 25.98 -1.81 4.29
C VAL A 511 25.84 -1.58 5.80
N HIS A 512 25.09 -0.56 6.18
CA HIS A 512 24.94 -0.16 7.58
C HIS A 512 24.16 -1.18 8.42
N LYS A 513 24.53 -1.28 9.71
CA LYS A 513 23.88 -2.20 10.67
C LYS A 513 22.39 -1.92 10.85
N SER A 514 21.95 -0.66 10.75
CA SER A 514 20.52 -0.28 10.81
C SER A 514 19.73 -0.83 9.63
N GLU A 515 20.32 -0.90 8.44
CA GLU A 515 19.70 -1.49 7.26
C GLU A 515 19.56 -3.01 7.44
N TRP A 516 20.64 -3.70 7.85
CA TRP A 516 20.59 -5.13 8.13
C TRP A 516 19.58 -5.51 9.21
N ALA A 517 19.46 -4.70 10.27
CA ALA A 517 18.48 -4.94 11.33
C ALA A 517 17.04 -4.84 10.80
N ALA A 518 16.73 -3.82 10.01
CA ALA A 518 15.42 -3.67 9.40
C ALA A 518 15.11 -4.78 8.39
N LEU A 519 16.07 -5.11 7.52
CA LEU A 519 15.95 -6.21 6.54
C LEU A 519 15.70 -7.56 7.24
N ALA A 520 16.42 -7.84 8.34
CA ALA A 520 16.26 -9.09 9.11
C ALA A 520 14.86 -9.18 9.75
N VAL A 521 14.33 -8.08 10.31
CA VAL A 521 12.98 -8.04 10.88
C VAL A 521 11.92 -8.31 9.80
N MET A 522 12.06 -7.69 8.62
CA MET A 522 11.11 -7.91 7.53
C MET A 522 11.19 -9.34 6.98
N ALA A 523 12.40 -9.87 6.80
CA ALA A 523 12.61 -11.25 6.35
C ALA A 523 12.04 -12.27 7.34
N PHE A 524 12.29 -12.07 8.64
CA PHE A 524 11.67 -12.87 9.69
C PHE A 524 10.14 -12.80 9.62
N GLY A 525 9.58 -11.61 9.40
CA GLY A 525 8.14 -11.42 9.24
C GLY A 525 7.55 -12.21 8.07
N VAL A 526 8.23 -12.25 6.92
CA VAL A 526 7.79 -13.05 5.74
C VAL A 526 7.69 -14.53 6.09
N VAL A 527 8.72 -15.09 6.76
CA VAL A 527 8.76 -16.50 7.12
C VAL A 527 7.78 -16.81 8.27
N ALA A 528 7.79 -15.99 9.31
CA ALA A 528 6.95 -16.20 10.50
C ALA A 528 5.45 -16.17 10.15
N LEU A 529 5.01 -15.23 9.31
CA LEU A 529 3.63 -15.16 8.86
C LEU A 529 3.24 -16.34 7.96
N ALA A 530 4.15 -16.83 7.13
CA ALA A 530 3.90 -18.02 6.31
C ALA A 530 3.66 -19.25 7.18
N VAL A 531 4.51 -19.47 8.20
CA VAL A 531 4.37 -20.57 9.16
C VAL A 531 3.12 -20.40 10.04
N ALA A 532 2.85 -19.16 10.49
CA ALA A 532 1.72 -18.87 11.37
C ALA A 532 0.36 -18.79 10.63
N LEU A 533 0.33 -18.87 9.30
CA LEU A 533 -0.89 -18.68 8.51
C LEU A 533 -2.09 -19.53 8.98
N PRO A 534 -1.97 -20.85 9.23
CA PRO A 534 -3.11 -21.64 9.68
C PRO A 534 -3.65 -21.16 11.05
N CYS A 535 -2.74 -20.80 11.97
CA CYS A 535 -3.11 -20.29 13.28
C CYS A 535 -3.76 -18.90 13.17
N VAL A 536 -3.18 -17.97 12.42
CA VAL A 536 -3.73 -16.62 12.19
C VAL A 536 -5.09 -16.71 11.50
N SER A 537 -5.25 -17.63 10.54
CA SER A 537 -6.51 -17.86 9.87
C SER A 537 -7.60 -18.29 10.85
N SER A 538 -7.37 -19.39 11.57
CA SER A 538 -8.40 -20.00 12.43
C SER A 538 -8.73 -19.16 13.67
N THR A 539 -7.72 -18.51 14.26
CA THR A 539 -7.90 -17.82 15.56
C THR A 539 -8.18 -16.31 15.44
N ILE A 540 -7.82 -15.69 14.32
CA ILE A 540 -7.86 -14.22 14.17
C ILE A 540 -8.77 -13.80 13.02
N VAL A 541 -8.41 -14.18 11.78
CA VAL A 541 -9.07 -13.63 10.58
C VAL A 541 -10.46 -14.22 10.36
N THR A 542 -10.62 -15.55 10.45
CA THR A 542 -11.91 -16.22 10.26
C THR A 542 -12.98 -15.76 11.27
N PRO A 543 -12.69 -15.68 12.58
CA PRO A 543 -13.66 -15.15 13.56
C PRO A 543 -14.02 -13.68 13.30
N TYR A 544 -13.07 -12.87 12.85
CA TYR A 544 -13.30 -11.47 12.49
C TYR A 544 -14.24 -11.35 11.30
N VAL A 545 -13.95 -12.06 10.20
CA VAL A 545 -14.74 -11.98 8.95
C VAL A 545 -16.16 -12.47 9.17
N LYS A 546 -16.36 -13.55 9.95
CA LYS A 546 -17.70 -14.03 10.34
C LYS A 546 -18.51 -12.98 11.08
N ARG A 547 -17.87 -12.17 11.92
CA ARG A 547 -18.54 -11.07 12.64
C ARG A 547 -18.83 -9.88 11.73
N LEU A 548 -17.94 -9.59 10.76
CA LEU A 548 -18.05 -8.42 9.92
C LEU A 548 -19.13 -8.59 8.83
N VAL A 549 -19.10 -9.71 8.11
CA VAL A 549 -19.94 -9.94 6.92
C VAL A 549 -21.04 -10.97 7.18
N GLY A 550 -20.90 -11.79 8.22
CA GLY A 550 -21.80 -12.93 8.44
C GLY A 550 -21.49 -14.12 7.49
N GLY A 551 -22.38 -15.09 7.48
CA GLY A 551 -22.29 -16.24 6.57
C GLY A 551 -21.43 -17.41 7.07
N SER A 552 -21.59 -18.55 6.43
CA SER A 552 -20.76 -19.73 6.63
C SER A 552 -19.49 -19.57 5.82
N MET A 553 -18.36 -19.51 6.49
CA MET A 553 -17.07 -19.49 5.83
C MET A 553 -16.53 -20.91 5.78
N LEU A 554 -16.22 -21.39 4.59
CA LEU A 554 -15.30 -22.51 4.43
C LEU A 554 -13.91 -21.96 4.83
N ALA A 555 -13.42 -22.34 6.02
CA ALA A 555 -11.99 -22.22 6.31
C ALA A 555 -11.22 -22.92 5.17
N PRO A 556 -9.92 -22.57 4.93
CA PRO A 556 -9.14 -23.38 3.99
C PRO A 556 -9.39 -24.85 4.26
N SER A 557 -9.80 -25.60 3.25
CA SER A 557 -10.16 -26.98 3.45
C SER A 557 -8.94 -27.76 3.97
N PRO A 558 -9.10 -28.88 4.67
CA PRO A 558 -7.96 -29.73 5.05
C PRO A 558 -7.08 -30.11 3.86
N SER A 559 -7.69 -30.24 2.65
CA SER A 559 -6.95 -30.47 1.42
C SER A 559 -6.08 -29.28 1.01
N ASP A 560 -6.57 -28.05 1.15
CA ASP A 560 -5.78 -26.84 0.87
C ASP A 560 -4.59 -26.74 1.82
N LEU A 561 -4.80 -26.99 3.12
CA LEU A 561 -3.74 -27.02 4.13
C LEU A 561 -2.70 -28.12 3.82
N THR A 562 -3.14 -29.28 3.32
CA THR A 562 -2.25 -30.38 2.93
C THR A 562 -1.41 -29.99 1.70
N ILE A 563 -2.02 -29.40 0.67
CA ILE A 563 -1.31 -28.89 -0.51
C ILE A 563 -0.28 -27.84 -0.10
N MET A 564 -0.64 -26.93 0.80
CA MET A 564 0.28 -25.93 1.35
C MET A 564 1.46 -26.58 2.08
N ALA A 565 1.20 -27.54 2.95
CA ALA A 565 2.25 -28.23 3.70
C ALA A 565 3.20 -28.99 2.77
N VAL A 566 2.67 -29.72 1.79
CA VAL A 566 3.46 -30.44 0.79
C VAL A 566 4.29 -29.46 -0.05
N SER A 567 3.69 -28.34 -0.52
CA SER A 567 4.41 -27.31 -1.25
C SER A 567 5.52 -26.67 -0.42
N ALA A 568 5.27 -26.41 0.87
CA ALA A 568 6.29 -25.90 1.81
C ALA A 568 7.47 -26.87 1.93
N VAL A 569 7.17 -28.15 2.10
CA VAL A 569 8.18 -29.21 2.19
C VAL A 569 9.04 -29.26 0.92
N ILE A 570 8.41 -29.22 -0.25
CA ILE A 570 9.13 -29.24 -1.54
C ILE A 570 10.02 -28.00 -1.69
N VAL A 571 9.49 -26.80 -1.44
CA VAL A 571 10.23 -25.53 -1.62
C VAL A 571 11.39 -25.39 -0.64
N VAL A 572 11.32 -25.96 0.56
CA VAL A 572 12.40 -25.89 1.55
C VAL A 572 13.35 -27.09 1.43
N ILE A 573 12.82 -28.29 1.35
CA ILE A 573 13.63 -29.52 1.39
C ILE A 573 14.43 -29.73 0.11
N VAL A 574 13.84 -29.46 -1.07
CA VAL A 574 14.56 -29.69 -2.34
C VAL A 574 15.82 -28.81 -2.45
N PRO A 575 15.77 -27.47 -2.26
CA PRO A 575 16.98 -26.65 -2.24
C PRO A 575 17.97 -27.05 -1.14
N LEU A 576 17.48 -27.40 0.04
CA LEU A 576 18.33 -27.86 1.14
C LEU A 576 19.07 -29.15 0.78
N ILE A 577 18.39 -30.14 0.19
CA ILE A 577 19.01 -31.38 -0.30
C ILE A 577 20.04 -31.07 -1.38
N VAL A 578 19.69 -30.19 -2.32
CA VAL A 578 20.61 -29.77 -3.39
C VAL A 578 21.83 -29.08 -2.78
N ALA A 579 21.64 -28.13 -1.85
CA ALA A 579 22.73 -27.42 -1.18
C ALA A 579 23.63 -28.38 -0.36
N LEU A 580 23.04 -29.34 0.36
CA LEU A 580 23.79 -30.34 1.12
C LEU A 580 24.54 -31.34 0.23
N ARG A 581 23.97 -31.69 -0.93
CA ARG A 581 24.60 -32.58 -1.92
C ARG A 581 25.60 -31.86 -2.83
N ALA A 582 25.45 -30.55 -2.99
CA ALA A 582 26.39 -29.70 -3.73
C ALA A 582 27.76 -29.55 -3.04
N LYS A 583 28.08 -30.45 -2.07
CA LYS A 583 29.35 -30.51 -1.37
C LYS A 583 30.52 -30.30 -2.36
N LYS A 584 31.17 -29.13 -2.24
CA LYS A 584 32.53 -28.84 -2.71
C LYS A 584 32.87 -29.30 -4.14
N ARG A 585 31.93 -29.29 -5.05
CA ARG A 585 32.35 -29.07 -6.43
C ARG A 585 32.60 -27.56 -6.53
N SER A 586 33.88 -27.17 -6.49
CA SER A 586 34.33 -25.99 -7.20
C SER A 586 34.13 -26.33 -8.67
N ALA A 587 32.89 -26.38 -9.12
CA ALA A 587 32.62 -26.28 -10.53
C ALA A 587 33.13 -24.89 -10.88
N ALA A 588 34.19 -24.81 -11.66
CA ALA A 588 34.44 -23.61 -12.42
C ALA A 588 33.09 -23.22 -13.00
N ALA A 589 32.63 -22.00 -12.69
CA ALA A 589 31.37 -21.52 -13.22
C ALA A 589 31.49 -21.61 -14.73
N GLU A 590 30.84 -22.62 -15.33
CA GLU A 590 30.82 -22.73 -16.77
C GLU A 590 30.00 -21.56 -17.28
N MET A 591 30.65 -20.73 -18.08
CA MET A 591 30.01 -19.60 -18.73
C MET A 591 28.82 -20.10 -19.57
N PRO A 592 27.66 -19.45 -19.55
CA PRO A 592 26.55 -19.82 -20.42
C PRO A 592 27.04 -19.85 -21.89
N HIS A 593 26.61 -20.86 -22.64
CA HIS A 593 27.00 -21.00 -24.06
C HIS A 593 26.40 -19.86 -24.87
N LEU A 594 27.23 -18.94 -25.32
CA LEU A 594 26.85 -17.72 -26.03
C LEU A 594 27.14 -17.81 -27.54
N GLY A 595 27.22 -19.04 -28.11
CA GLY A 595 27.49 -19.21 -29.55
C GLY A 595 28.84 -18.64 -29.99
N GLY A 596 29.86 -18.68 -29.13
CA GLY A 596 31.21 -18.19 -29.42
C GLY A 596 31.50 -16.74 -28.97
N VAL A 597 30.55 -16.06 -28.38
CA VAL A 597 30.76 -14.72 -27.78
C VAL A 597 31.18 -14.88 -26.31
N GLY A 598 32.40 -14.46 -25.96
CA GLY A 598 32.87 -14.46 -24.57
C GLY A 598 32.14 -13.40 -23.73
N LEU A 599 31.71 -13.74 -22.50
CA LEU A 599 31.05 -12.80 -21.55
C LEU A 599 31.96 -11.63 -21.11
N SER A 600 33.29 -11.76 -21.32
CA SER A 600 34.23 -10.68 -21.03
C SER A 600 34.29 -9.61 -22.12
N GLN A 601 33.70 -9.85 -23.29
CA GLN A 601 33.63 -8.88 -24.37
C GLN A 601 32.22 -8.35 -24.52
N THR A 602 31.97 -7.15 -23.97
CA THR A 602 30.75 -6.38 -24.20
C THR A 602 30.74 -5.75 -25.59
N SER A 603 31.83 -5.81 -26.33
CA SER A 603 31.93 -5.32 -27.69
C SER A 603 32.50 -6.39 -28.62
N PHE A 604 32.00 -6.44 -29.85
CA PHE A 604 32.51 -7.28 -30.93
C PHE A 604 32.66 -6.44 -32.20
N ALA A 605 33.58 -6.86 -33.08
CA ALA A 605 33.74 -6.20 -34.37
C ALA A 605 32.52 -6.45 -35.25
N GLY A 606 31.77 -5.39 -35.51
CA GLY A 606 30.63 -5.41 -36.42
C GLY A 606 31.07 -5.38 -37.89
N ALA A 607 30.11 -5.44 -38.81
CA ALA A 607 30.36 -5.23 -40.25
C ALA A 607 31.06 -3.87 -40.45
N LEU A 608 32.10 -3.85 -41.26
CA LEU A 608 32.92 -2.66 -41.52
C LEU A 608 33.91 -2.25 -40.40
N GLY A 609 34.22 -3.13 -39.46
CA GLY A 609 35.25 -2.90 -38.43
C GLY A 609 34.83 -1.94 -37.30
N GLY A 610 33.57 -1.55 -37.24
CA GLY A 610 33.03 -0.78 -36.10
C GLY A 610 32.83 -1.66 -34.88
N GLU A 611 33.18 -1.19 -33.68
CA GLU A 611 32.83 -1.88 -32.44
C GLU A 611 31.34 -1.78 -32.16
N VAL A 612 30.67 -2.92 -32.04
CA VAL A 612 29.27 -3.03 -31.63
C VAL A 612 29.23 -3.57 -30.22
N SER A 613 28.70 -2.80 -29.28
CA SER A 613 28.48 -3.28 -27.91
C SER A 613 27.18 -4.09 -27.83
N THR A 614 27.25 -5.29 -27.26
CA THR A 614 26.08 -6.11 -26.96
C THR A 614 25.96 -6.27 -25.45
N ALA A 615 24.77 -5.96 -24.93
CA ALA A 615 24.36 -6.34 -23.59
C ALA A 615 23.27 -7.39 -23.70
N GLN A 616 23.42 -8.51 -23.01
CA GLN A 616 22.31 -9.44 -22.85
C GLN A 616 21.27 -8.80 -21.95
N ARG A 617 20.13 -8.45 -22.55
CA ARG A 617 18.99 -7.83 -21.84
C ARG A 617 17.85 -8.85 -21.74
N ALA A 618 17.18 -8.89 -20.60
CA ALA A 618 15.96 -9.68 -20.45
C ALA A 618 14.85 -9.15 -21.38
N TRP A 619 13.95 -10.05 -21.78
CA TRP A 619 12.86 -9.68 -22.66
C TRP A 619 11.76 -8.96 -21.90
N TYR A 620 11.56 -7.67 -22.16
CA TYR A 620 10.58 -6.80 -21.50
C TYR A 620 9.28 -6.65 -22.26
N MET A 621 9.17 -7.15 -23.49
CA MET A 621 7.98 -7.05 -24.33
C MET A 621 7.40 -5.63 -24.42
N GLU A 622 8.26 -4.61 -24.46
CA GLU A 622 7.86 -3.18 -24.42
C GLU A 622 6.91 -2.80 -25.57
N SER A 623 7.06 -3.45 -26.74
CA SER A 623 6.20 -3.25 -27.92
C SER A 623 4.79 -3.83 -27.74
N ILE A 624 4.62 -4.86 -26.88
CA ILE A 624 3.33 -5.53 -26.63
C ILE A 624 2.63 -4.90 -25.43
N PHE A 625 3.38 -4.63 -24.36
CA PHE A 625 2.86 -4.09 -23.11
C PHE A 625 3.32 -2.64 -22.93
N ASP A 626 2.98 -1.77 -23.90
CA ASP A 626 3.28 -0.34 -23.82
C ASP A 626 2.57 0.29 -22.60
N GLU A 627 3.39 0.87 -21.71
CA GLU A 627 2.94 1.53 -20.50
C GLU A 627 1.93 2.64 -20.77
N LYS A 628 2.21 3.51 -21.77
CA LYS A 628 1.36 4.68 -22.05
C LYS A 628 0.00 4.25 -22.58
N GLN A 629 -0.02 3.29 -23.49
CA GLN A 629 -1.25 2.79 -24.10
C GLN A 629 -2.11 2.03 -23.08
N LEU A 630 -1.53 1.06 -22.36
CA LEU A 630 -2.26 0.27 -21.38
C LEU A 630 -2.77 1.11 -20.20
N SER A 631 -1.94 2.04 -19.69
CA SER A 631 -2.34 2.96 -18.63
C SER A 631 -3.50 3.86 -19.07
N ARG A 632 -3.49 4.36 -20.33
CA ARG A 632 -4.57 5.17 -20.88
C ARG A 632 -5.86 4.35 -21.01
N ILE A 633 -5.80 3.17 -21.61
CA ILE A 633 -6.98 2.29 -21.79
C ILE A 633 -7.56 1.91 -20.43
N GLY A 634 -6.74 1.40 -19.51
CA GLY A 634 -7.18 1.00 -18.17
C GLY A 634 -7.79 2.17 -17.39
N SER A 635 -7.20 3.37 -17.49
CA SER A 635 -7.74 4.57 -16.84
C SER A 635 -9.10 4.98 -17.42
N ILE A 636 -9.28 4.95 -18.74
CA ILE A 636 -10.57 5.26 -19.37
C ILE A 636 -11.64 4.26 -18.92
N VAL A 637 -11.34 2.97 -18.95
CA VAL A 637 -12.27 1.91 -18.51
C VAL A 637 -12.66 2.13 -17.04
N CYS A 638 -11.71 2.36 -16.16
CA CYS A 638 -11.99 2.58 -14.75
C CYS A 638 -12.78 3.88 -14.49
N ILE A 639 -12.53 4.95 -15.24
CA ILE A 639 -13.33 6.19 -15.17
C ILE A 639 -14.77 5.91 -15.56
N LEU A 640 -15.00 5.22 -16.67
CA LEU A 640 -16.35 4.90 -17.12
C LEU A 640 -17.11 4.04 -16.09
N ILE A 641 -16.45 3.04 -15.51
CA ILE A 641 -17.05 2.19 -14.48
C ILE A 641 -17.38 3.02 -13.22
N ALA A 642 -16.46 3.86 -12.75
CA ALA A 642 -16.66 4.67 -11.56
C ALA A 642 -17.78 5.71 -11.76
N LEU A 643 -17.82 6.38 -12.92
CA LEU A 643 -18.87 7.34 -13.24
C LEU A 643 -20.24 6.65 -13.37
N ALA A 644 -20.32 5.49 -13.99
CA ALA A 644 -21.55 4.71 -14.07
C ALA A 644 -22.04 4.32 -12.66
N GLY A 645 -21.14 3.85 -11.79
CA GLY A 645 -21.45 3.50 -10.41
C GLY A 645 -21.99 4.68 -9.59
N ILE A 646 -21.35 5.84 -9.69
CA ILE A 646 -21.80 7.06 -9.01
C ILE A 646 -23.16 7.52 -9.56
N ALA A 647 -23.33 7.58 -10.89
CA ALA A 647 -24.57 7.99 -11.52
C ALA A 647 -25.75 7.08 -11.13
N CYS A 648 -25.56 5.77 -11.15
CA CYS A 648 -26.58 4.81 -10.69
C CYS A 648 -26.89 4.99 -9.20
N SER A 649 -25.88 5.28 -8.36
CA SER A 649 -26.08 5.51 -6.92
C SER A 649 -26.89 6.76 -6.65
N VAL A 650 -26.63 7.84 -7.39
CA VAL A 650 -27.42 9.10 -7.30
C VAL A 650 -28.85 8.87 -7.75
N GLY A 651 -29.05 8.16 -8.89
CA GLY A 651 -30.37 7.84 -9.42
C GLY A 651 -31.22 7.02 -8.43
N LEU A 652 -30.63 5.98 -7.83
CA LEU A 652 -31.32 5.16 -6.83
C LEU A 652 -31.67 5.97 -5.57
N SER A 653 -30.75 6.81 -5.09
CA SER A 653 -31.03 7.67 -3.94
C SER A 653 -32.14 8.69 -4.23
N TYR A 654 -32.15 9.30 -5.41
CA TYR A 654 -33.15 10.28 -5.83
C TYR A 654 -34.56 9.67 -5.97
N VAL A 655 -34.66 8.50 -6.63
CA VAL A 655 -35.95 7.79 -6.82
C VAL A 655 -36.56 7.45 -5.46
N PHE A 656 -35.77 7.04 -4.49
CA PHE A 656 -36.26 6.66 -3.17
C PHE A 656 -36.70 7.86 -2.33
N ILE A 657 -35.95 8.97 -2.35
CA ILE A 657 -36.33 10.22 -1.64
C ILE A 657 -37.68 10.71 -2.16
N ASN A 658 -37.90 10.67 -3.47
CA ASN A 658 -39.18 11.09 -4.07
C ASN A 658 -40.33 10.14 -3.74
N LEU A 659 -40.09 8.82 -3.68
CA LEU A 659 -41.10 7.84 -3.27
C LEU A 659 -41.52 8.01 -1.80
N MET A 660 -40.56 8.29 -0.92
CA MET A 660 -40.88 8.57 0.51
C MET A 660 -41.55 9.91 0.69
N GLY A 661 -41.16 10.94 -0.06
CA GLY A 661 -41.81 12.26 -0.03
C GLY A 661 -43.22 12.29 -0.62
N SER A 662 -43.62 11.29 -1.40
CA SER A 662 -44.99 11.13 -1.93
C SER A 662 -45.89 10.29 -1.02
N VAL A 663 -45.34 9.69 0.04
CA VAL A 663 -46.09 8.86 1.04
C VAL A 663 -46.31 9.63 2.36
N ILE A 664 -45.64 10.75 2.55
CA ILE A 664 -45.86 11.71 3.63
C ILE A 664 -46.73 12.88 3.10
#